data_8e702d191732fe39d4ff9647198bba8d
#
_entry.id   8e702d191732fe39d4ff9647198bba8d
#
_cell.length_a   1.000
_cell.length_b   1.000
_cell.length_c   1.000
_cell.angle_alpha   90.00
_cell.angle_beta   90.00
_cell.angle_gamma   90.00
#
_symmetry.space_group_name_H-M   'P 1'
#
loop_
_entity.id
_entity.type
_entity.pdbx_description
1 polymer ?
#
loop_
_entity_poly.entity_id
_entity_poly.type
_entity_poly.pdbx_seq_one_letter_code
_entity_poly.pdbx_strand_id
1 'polypeptide(L)'
;MTRIFTRLAVATLATTCSTMALAQAGTPATAQAETEAATSDDEIVVTAQKREQRIEDVPITVTALTGARMASIGVNSLSEVAAYIPGLQIQEQSANNPGFVIRGITSDNGSSQQGARVTLYYNGIDISRSRGAYQDLFDLSRIEVVKGPQATLFGTAAAVGAISLVSAKPEAGVSGAINGTYGNFDRTQVSGFLNAGNDVLAGRIAFAYKYRKGYVRNIAGDANVPNQNQGGVDQDDLNGQDQRGIRGSLRYRPSDSITADLVLTYDGQRNPGTAFKSRAHAPTGGQTGDYGYAELSGSPYSATALGARKLGLDRNVYDANLTITAELSPGITFTTVNGYRKFDALEVFDADGGPAAYLEFAEDAKGDQWSHESRFAFEGPKYRASVGWNAFFENGFQRVPFATEEGTYLACSVTPAYAPIRSALNGAGIPTGTGCVAPNGTIPATRATAALTGGRATAIPYAAEFTNYGRNNTYSVFADATYIPVPALELTAGARILIEDRQSGYSSIQPNSVILAGLGIQSSLLGTANTNGNKFVAEKSFTAILPRFNALLKLNEAVNLYATISKGRRSPVVQLAAQRTAFGVGPNLQVVPQENVWNYEGGIKGRVGPFSGAASVFYQTYDGFQVSVTNNGVTTTQSAGSAKNLGVELEANLKLASYLSVFGTFAYIDGGIGDEAANGVFAGNRFRLQPDTTASGGVILRLPVGGATLYATPSVNYRTKVFFELPNNPAISTPGYTLVNVRAGLEFAQGRYSVGGFVRNATNKRYLIDAGNTGGGFGIPTYIAGEPRFYGVELGAKF
;
A
#
# COMPACT_ATOMS: atom_id res chain seq x y z
N MET A 1 -3.11 -15.03 -30.44
CA MET A 1 -4.49 -14.75 -30.89
C MET A 1 -5.32 -13.97 -29.88
N THR A 2 -5.19 -14.17 -28.60
CA THR A 2 -5.97 -13.47 -27.56
C THR A 2 -5.74 -11.94 -27.50
N ARG A 3 -4.58 -11.44 -27.89
CA ARG A 3 -4.26 -9.99 -27.87
C ARG A 3 -4.90 -9.18 -29.01
N ILE A 4 -5.35 -9.79 -30.09
CA ILE A 4 -5.99 -9.12 -31.23
C ILE A 4 -7.48 -8.90 -30.95
N PHE A 5 -8.13 -9.82 -30.26
CA PHE A 5 -9.56 -9.71 -29.93
C PHE A 5 -9.84 -8.60 -28.89
N THR A 6 -8.92 -8.34 -27.95
CA THR A 6 -9.10 -7.25 -26.97
C THR A 6 -8.99 -5.86 -27.62
N ARG A 7 -8.18 -5.72 -28.67
CA ARG A 7 -8.07 -4.44 -29.40
C ARG A 7 -9.29 -4.15 -30.30
N LEU A 8 -9.96 -5.19 -30.82
CA LEU A 8 -11.18 -5.01 -31.62
C LEU A 8 -12.41 -4.69 -30.77
N ALA A 9 -12.53 -5.24 -29.57
CA ALA A 9 -13.67 -4.99 -28.69
C ALA A 9 -13.74 -3.53 -28.19
N VAL A 10 -12.59 -2.88 -27.97
CA VAL A 10 -12.53 -1.46 -27.55
C VAL A 10 -12.90 -0.52 -28.71
N ALA A 11 -12.51 -0.86 -29.95
CA ALA A 11 -12.86 -0.06 -31.13
C ALA A 11 -14.36 -0.15 -31.49
N THR A 12 -14.98 -1.30 -31.25
CA THR A 12 -16.41 -1.51 -31.54
C THR A 12 -17.34 -0.83 -30.53
N LEU A 13 -16.93 -0.71 -29.26
CA LEU A 13 -17.71 0.04 -28.26
C LEU A 13 -17.69 1.56 -28.50
N ALA A 14 -16.57 2.09 -29.03
CA ALA A 14 -16.46 3.52 -29.35
C ALA A 14 -17.34 3.93 -30.54
N THR A 15 -17.58 3.03 -31.51
CA THR A 15 -18.40 3.30 -32.69
C THR A 15 -19.89 3.17 -32.43
N THR A 16 -20.33 2.35 -31.50
CA THR A 16 -21.76 2.20 -31.16
C THR A 16 -22.30 3.32 -30.25
N CYS A 17 -21.46 4.00 -29.47
CA CYS A 17 -21.87 5.18 -28.69
C CYS A 17 -22.11 6.42 -29.56
N SER A 18 -21.52 6.53 -30.75
CA SER A 18 -21.63 7.71 -31.62
C SER A 18 -22.97 7.77 -32.41
N THR A 19 -23.69 6.66 -32.53
CA THR A 19 -24.93 6.59 -33.31
C THR A 19 -26.22 6.80 -32.48
N MET A 20 -26.15 6.80 -31.15
CA MET A 20 -27.30 7.07 -30.31
C MET A 20 -27.50 8.56 -29.92
N ALA A 21 -26.57 9.43 -30.27
CA ALA A 21 -26.61 10.84 -29.93
C ALA A 21 -27.37 11.74 -30.93
N LEU A 22 -27.97 11.17 -32.04
CA LEU A 22 -28.57 11.96 -33.14
C LEU A 22 -30.08 11.91 -33.23
N ALA A 23 -30.78 11.39 -32.25
CA ALA A 23 -32.23 11.32 -32.29
C ALA A 23 -32.91 11.89 -31.04
N GLN A 24 -32.83 13.22 -30.86
CA GLN A 24 -33.86 14.04 -30.16
C GLN A 24 -33.54 15.54 -30.30
N ALA A 25 -33.98 16.12 -31.39
CA ALA A 25 -34.20 17.56 -31.51
C ALA A 25 -35.69 17.80 -31.22
N GLY A 26 -35.99 18.14 -29.98
CA GLY A 26 -37.34 18.56 -29.56
C GLY A 26 -37.22 19.83 -28.71
N THR A 27 -37.75 20.93 -29.26
CA THR A 27 -38.11 22.26 -28.74
C THR A 27 -37.60 22.71 -27.35
N PRO A 28 -37.10 23.94 -27.25
CA PRO A 28 -36.58 24.45 -25.98
C PRO A 28 -37.71 24.87 -25.05
N ALA A 29 -37.95 24.16 -23.98
CA ALA A 29 -38.56 24.69 -22.78
C ALA A 29 -37.53 25.51 -22.04
N THR A 30 -37.81 26.78 -21.79
CA THR A 30 -37.07 27.65 -20.89
C THR A 30 -37.12 27.06 -19.48
N ALA A 31 -36.17 26.18 -19.16
CA ALA A 31 -35.84 25.86 -17.79
C ALA A 31 -34.86 26.93 -17.30
N GLN A 32 -35.29 27.69 -16.30
CA GLN A 32 -34.36 28.44 -15.46
C GLN A 32 -33.27 27.44 -15.01
N ALA A 33 -32.07 27.68 -15.48
CA ALA A 33 -30.89 27.04 -14.89
C ALA A 33 -30.86 27.52 -13.43
N GLU A 34 -31.31 26.70 -12.49
CA GLU A 34 -30.75 26.70 -11.18
C GLU A 34 -29.26 26.43 -11.38
N THR A 35 -28.47 27.45 -11.16
CA THR A 35 -27.04 27.35 -11.07
C THR A 35 -26.79 26.33 -9.96
N GLU A 36 -26.55 25.07 -10.34
CA GLU A 36 -25.82 24.16 -9.42
C GLU A 36 -24.62 24.98 -8.94
N ALA A 37 -24.63 25.29 -7.66
CA ALA A 37 -23.46 25.74 -6.99
C ALA A 37 -22.43 24.62 -7.22
N ALA A 38 -21.58 24.81 -8.24
CA ALA A 38 -20.31 24.13 -8.28
C ALA A 38 -19.78 24.33 -6.87
N THR A 39 -19.79 23.25 -6.06
CA THR A 39 -19.08 23.22 -4.81
C THR A 39 -17.70 23.73 -5.19
N SER A 40 -17.42 24.96 -4.82
CA SER A 40 -16.17 25.61 -5.19
C SER A 40 -15.09 24.63 -4.76
N ASP A 41 -14.05 24.45 -5.56
CA ASP A 41 -12.82 23.69 -5.18
C ASP A 41 -12.28 24.15 -3.79
N ASP A 42 -12.95 25.08 -3.20
CA ASP A 42 -12.62 25.80 -1.98
C ASP A 42 -13.22 25.17 -0.70
N GLU A 43 -14.27 24.34 -0.72
CA GLU A 43 -14.82 23.70 0.49
C GLU A 43 -14.66 22.18 0.47
N ILE A 44 -13.71 21.67 1.27
CA ILE A 44 -13.44 20.24 1.36
C ILE A 44 -14.25 19.66 2.51
N VAL A 45 -15.22 18.80 2.19
CA VAL A 45 -16.00 18.04 3.17
C VAL A 45 -15.37 16.66 3.35
N VAL A 46 -15.16 16.26 4.61
CA VAL A 46 -14.56 14.97 5.00
C VAL A 46 -15.48 14.17 5.91
N THR A 47 -15.23 12.87 5.99
CA THR A 47 -15.96 11.94 6.86
C THR A 47 -15.08 11.36 7.97
N ALA A 48 -14.00 12.05 8.31
CA ALA A 48 -12.99 11.65 9.28
C ALA A 48 -13.53 11.39 10.70
N GLN A 49 -14.72 11.90 11.05
CA GLN A 49 -15.40 11.63 12.32
C GLN A 49 -16.70 10.81 12.15
N LYS A 50 -16.79 10.01 11.08
CA LYS A 50 -17.99 9.22 10.73
C LYS A 50 -19.24 10.06 10.45
N ARG A 51 -19.08 11.36 10.20
CA ARG A 51 -20.08 12.34 9.75
C ARG A 51 -19.46 13.30 8.74
N GLU A 52 -20.25 13.88 7.88
CA GLU A 52 -19.81 14.90 6.94
C GLU A 52 -19.55 16.23 7.67
N GLN A 53 -18.36 16.77 7.52
CA GLN A 53 -17.92 18.02 8.15
C GLN A 53 -16.92 18.73 7.23
N ARG A 54 -16.88 20.06 7.31
CA ARG A 54 -15.81 20.84 6.69
C ARG A 54 -14.47 20.41 7.32
N ILE A 55 -13.42 20.32 6.52
CA ILE A 55 -12.09 19.90 7.01
C ILE A 55 -11.56 20.83 8.11
N GLU A 56 -11.93 22.11 8.08
CA GLU A 56 -11.56 23.11 9.07
C GLU A 56 -12.20 22.84 10.45
N ASP A 57 -13.40 22.24 10.47
CA ASP A 57 -14.18 21.99 11.70
C ASP A 57 -13.85 20.62 12.35
N VAL A 58 -12.91 19.87 11.78
CA VAL A 58 -12.47 18.57 12.32
C VAL A 58 -11.32 18.77 13.31
N PRO A 59 -11.48 18.45 14.62
CA PRO A 59 -10.46 18.70 15.67
C PRO A 59 -9.34 17.65 15.70
N ILE A 60 -8.85 17.22 14.55
CA ILE A 60 -7.70 16.30 14.35
C ILE A 60 -6.98 16.67 13.07
N THR A 61 -5.72 16.26 12.91
CA THR A 61 -5.02 16.44 11.64
C THR A 61 -5.60 15.50 10.59
N VAL A 62 -6.18 16.08 9.56
CA VAL A 62 -6.68 15.36 8.37
C VAL A 62 -6.26 16.13 7.12
N THR A 63 -5.78 15.39 6.12
CA THR A 63 -5.53 15.90 4.77
C THR A 63 -6.49 15.20 3.82
N ALA A 64 -7.12 15.94 2.92
CA ALA A 64 -8.01 15.37 1.92
C ALA A 64 -7.64 15.85 0.52
N LEU A 65 -7.59 14.92 -0.43
CA LEU A 65 -7.40 15.20 -1.85
C LEU A 65 -8.65 14.78 -2.61
N THR A 66 -9.35 15.75 -3.21
CA THR A 66 -10.51 15.48 -4.07
C THR A 66 -10.09 14.82 -5.38
N GLY A 67 -11.00 14.11 -6.05
CA GLY A 67 -10.77 13.55 -7.38
C GLY A 67 -10.33 14.62 -8.39
N ALA A 68 -10.93 15.81 -8.34
CA ALA A 68 -10.54 16.95 -9.17
C ALA A 68 -9.10 17.40 -8.87
N ARG A 69 -8.73 17.49 -7.60
CA ARG A 69 -7.36 17.85 -7.20
C ARG A 69 -6.35 16.82 -7.68
N MET A 70 -6.62 15.52 -7.47
CA MET A 70 -5.76 14.44 -7.95
C MET A 70 -5.58 14.50 -9.47
N ALA A 71 -6.66 14.71 -10.22
CA ALA A 71 -6.61 14.89 -11.66
C ALA A 71 -5.78 16.12 -12.07
N SER A 72 -5.90 17.25 -11.35
CA SER A 72 -5.16 18.49 -11.68
C SER A 72 -3.65 18.34 -11.51
N ILE A 73 -3.18 17.61 -10.49
CA ILE A 73 -1.75 17.33 -10.27
C ILE A 73 -1.26 16.06 -10.98
N GLY A 74 -2.16 15.34 -11.67
CA GLY A 74 -1.81 14.19 -12.50
C GLY A 74 -1.42 12.93 -11.71
N VAL A 75 -1.93 12.74 -10.47
CA VAL A 75 -1.67 11.55 -9.65
C VAL A 75 -2.79 10.53 -9.81
N ASN A 76 -2.41 9.25 -9.91
CA ASN A 76 -3.34 8.15 -10.13
C ASN A 76 -2.94 6.84 -9.42
N SER A 77 -1.99 6.91 -8.49
CA SER A 77 -1.63 5.79 -7.58
C SER A 77 -1.51 6.30 -6.14
N LEU A 78 -1.63 5.40 -5.17
CA LEU A 78 -1.49 5.74 -3.76
C LEU A 78 -0.08 6.26 -3.43
N SER A 79 0.96 5.72 -4.05
CA SER A 79 2.34 6.18 -3.85
C SER A 79 2.56 7.60 -4.38
N GLU A 80 1.94 7.94 -5.51
CA GLU A 80 1.98 9.31 -6.04
C GLU A 80 1.23 10.31 -5.16
N VAL A 81 0.04 9.92 -4.66
CA VAL A 81 -0.77 10.73 -3.72
C VAL A 81 0.01 11.02 -2.44
N ALA A 82 0.75 10.04 -1.91
CA ALA A 82 1.51 10.19 -0.68
C ALA A 82 2.55 11.32 -0.75
N ALA A 83 3.11 11.58 -1.92
CA ALA A 83 4.10 12.65 -2.11
C ALA A 83 3.54 14.07 -1.85
N TYR A 84 2.22 14.24 -1.85
CA TYR A 84 1.53 15.52 -1.62
C TYR A 84 0.83 15.60 -0.26
N ILE A 85 1.02 14.60 0.60
CA ILE A 85 0.42 14.56 1.94
C ILE A 85 1.54 14.55 2.98
N PRO A 86 1.66 15.60 3.83
CA PRO A 86 2.73 15.68 4.81
C PRO A 86 2.67 14.50 5.79
N GLY A 87 3.83 13.90 6.10
CA GLY A 87 3.93 12.78 7.05
C GLY A 87 3.41 11.43 6.55
N LEU A 88 2.94 11.33 5.29
CA LEU A 88 2.57 10.08 4.64
C LEU A 88 3.68 9.63 3.69
N GLN A 89 4.06 8.35 3.76
CA GLN A 89 4.88 7.67 2.78
C GLN A 89 4.20 6.35 2.40
N ILE A 90 4.25 6.00 1.13
CA ILE A 90 3.82 4.68 0.67
C ILE A 90 4.99 4.07 -0.09
N GLN A 91 5.54 3.00 0.48
CA GLN A 91 6.58 2.23 -0.15
C GLN A 91 5.92 1.12 -0.96
N GLU A 92 6.25 1.05 -2.22
CA GLU A 92 5.74 0.04 -3.14
C GLU A 92 6.87 -0.92 -3.51
N GLN A 93 7.21 -1.82 -2.57
CA GLN A 93 8.11 -2.93 -2.87
C GLN A 93 7.50 -3.78 -4.00
N SER A 94 6.25 -4.18 -3.81
CA SER A 94 5.34 -4.67 -4.83
C SER A 94 3.91 -4.28 -4.45
N ALA A 95 2.97 -4.38 -5.36
CA ALA A 95 1.56 -4.13 -5.05
C ALA A 95 0.97 -5.17 -4.07
N ASN A 96 1.63 -6.31 -3.90
CA ASN A 96 1.24 -7.35 -2.95
C ASN A 96 1.77 -7.10 -1.54
N ASN A 97 2.88 -6.36 -1.42
CA ASN A 97 3.51 -6.04 -0.13
C ASN A 97 3.79 -4.53 0.01
N PRO A 98 2.75 -3.68 0.05
CA PRO A 98 2.93 -2.25 0.20
C PRO A 98 3.29 -1.90 1.65
N GLY A 99 4.15 -0.91 1.83
CA GLY A 99 4.43 -0.28 3.12
C GLY A 99 3.65 1.02 3.27
N PHE A 100 2.66 1.07 4.15
CA PHE A 100 1.96 2.30 4.52
C PHE A 100 2.62 2.90 5.75
N VAL A 101 3.09 4.13 5.65
CA VAL A 101 3.82 4.83 6.71
C VAL A 101 3.14 6.15 7.02
N ILE A 102 2.64 6.30 8.24
CA ILE A 102 2.12 7.58 8.75
C ILE A 102 3.00 8.03 9.92
N ARG A 103 3.55 9.25 9.81
CA ARG A 103 4.43 9.82 10.85
C ARG A 103 5.55 8.86 11.26
N GLY A 104 6.17 8.17 10.29
CA GLY A 104 7.28 7.24 10.51
C GLY A 104 6.91 5.83 10.95
N ILE A 105 5.67 5.57 11.24
CA ILE A 105 5.23 4.26 11.70
C ILE A 105 4.69 3.45 10.52
N THR A 106 5.36 2.34 10.23
CA THR A 106 5.05 1.49 9.07
C THR A 106 4.15 0.32 9.40
N SER A 107 3.38 -0.09 8.39
CA SER A 107 2.52 -1.27 8.37
C SER A 107 2.79 -2.03 7.06
N ASP A 108 3.81 -2.86 7.07
CA ASP A 108 4.34 -3.55 5.88
C ASP A 108 4.61 -5.04 6.08
N ASN A 109 4.10 -5.65 7.15
CA ASN A 109 4.23 -7.08 7.37
C ASN A 109 3.08 -7.83 6.69
N GLY A 110 3.41 -8.73 5.78
CA GLY A 110 2.46 -9.53 5.02
C GLY A 110 1.97 -10.80 5.70
N SER A 111 2.44 -11.13 6.91
CA SER A 111 2.01 -12.33 7.62
C SER A 111 0.54 -12.27 8.02
N SER A 112 -0.19 -13.37 7.80
CA SER A 112 -1.58 -13.51 8.22
C SER A 112 -1.76 -13.53 9.76
N GLN A 113 -0.67 -13.67 10.52
CA GLN A 113 -0.69 -13.70 11.99
C GLN A 113 -0.58 -12.30 12.61
N GLN A 114 -0.36 -11.24 11.81
CA GLN A 114 -0.14 -9.87 12.30
C GLN A 114 -1.27 -8.92 11.91
N GLY A 115 -1.50 -7.90 12.75
CA GLY A 115 -2.40 -6.79 12.46
C GLY A 115 -1.67 -5.57 11.88
N ALA A 116 -2.38 -4.79 11.08
CA ALA A 116 -1.89 -3.51 10.55
C ALA A 116 -1.83 -2.43 11.66
N ARG A 117 -1.03 -1.38 11.44
CA ARG A 117 -0.98 -0.15 12.25
C ARG A 117 -1.72 1.01 11.59
N VAL A 118 -1.66 1.05 10.27
CA VAL A 118 -2.38 2.00 9.43
C VAL A 118 -3.58 1.28 8.84
N THR A 119 -4.77 1.82 9.06
CA THR A 119 -5.98 1.26 8.47
C THR A 119 -6.23 1.87 7.11
N LEU A 120 -6.46 1.03 6.11
CA LEU A 120 -7.06 1.42 4.85
C LEU A 120 -8.56 1.17 4.89
N TYR A 121 -9.32 2.19 4.53
CA TYR A 121 -10.76 2.10 4.34
C TYR A 121 -11.14 2.29 2.87
N TYR A 122 -12.07 1.48 2.41
CA TYR A 122 -12.70 1.66 1.12
C TYR A 122 -14.21 1.77 1.32
N ASN A 123 -14.76 2.96 1.05
CA ASN A 123 -16.16 3.30 1.33
C ASN A 123 -16.62 2.92 2.75
N GLY A 124 -15.76 3.16 3.75
CA GLY A 124 -16.06 2.89 5.16
C GLY A 124 -15.78 1.46 5.65
N ILE A 125 -15.31 0.56 4.79
CA ILE A 125 -14.95 -0.82 5.14
C ILE A 125 -13.42 -0.91 5.30
N ASP A 126 -12.97 -1.52 6.40
CA ASP A 126 -11.56 -1.82 6.64
C ASP A 126 -11.03 -2.84 5.61
N ILE A 127 -9.99 -2.47 4.87
CA ILE A 127 -9.33 -3.31 3.87
C ILE A 127 -7.84 -3.49 4.18
N SER A 128 -7.46 -3.39 5.44
CA SER A 128 -6.06 -3.26 5.88
C SER A 128 -5.21 -4.52 5.72
N ARG A 129 -5.76 -5.65 5.28
CA ARG A 129 -4.98 -6.85 4.99
C ARG A 129 -3.99 -6.56 3.86
N SER A 130 -2.68 -6.59 4.15
CA SER A 130 -1.62 -6.11 3.27
C SER A 130 -1.68 -6.68 1.85
N ARG A 131 -1.89 -7.99 1.71
CA ARG A 131 -1.88 -8.68 0.40
C ARG A 131 -3.03 -8.30 -0.53
N GLY A 132 -4.10 -7.71 -0.02
CA GLY A 132 -5.22 -7.21 -0.81
C GLY A 132 -5.40 -5.70 -0.74
N ALA A 133 -4.62 -4.95 0.05
CA ALA A 133 -4.89 -3.57 0.41
C ALA A 133 -4.58 -2.55 -0.69
N TYR A 134 -3.54 -2.77 -1.49
CA TYR A 134 -3.11 -1.84 -2.53
C TYR A 134 -3.98 -2.00 -3.78
N GLN A 135 -5.00 -1.17 -3.91
CA GLN A 135 -5.91 -1.15 -5.05
C GLN A 135 -5.61 -0.01 -6.00
N ASP A 136 -6.10 -0.14 -7.24
CA ASP A 136 -6.04 0.91 -8.23
C ASP A 136 -6.95 2.09 -7.85
N LEU A 137 -6.45 3.32 -8.09
CA LEU A 137 -7.21 4.56 -7.90
C LEU A 137 -7.90 4.96 -9.21
N PHE A 138 -9.21 4.83 -9.25
CA PHE A 138 -10.03 5.32 -10.34
C PHE A 138 -11.40 5.74 -9.84
N ASP A 139 -11.96 6.79 -10.43
CA ASP A 139 -13.30 7.30 -10.14
C ASP A 139 -13.55 7.48 -8.64
N LEU A 140 -12.60 8.14 -7.96
CA LEU A 140 -12.72 8.50 -6.54
C LEU A 140 -13.30 9.91 -6.40
N SER A 141 -14.18 10.08 -5.44
CA SER A 141 -14.61 11.39 -4.95
C SER A 141 -13.46 12.09 -4.23
N ARG A 142 -12.79 11.36 -3.31
CA ARG A 142 -11.67 11.86 -2.52
C ARG A 142 -10.88 10.75 -1.82
N ILE A 143 -9.70 11.12 -1.37
CA ILE A 143 -8.87 10.36 -0.42
C ILE A 143 -8.74 11.21 0.83
N GLU A 144 -9.04 10.64 1.99
CA GLU A 144 -8.85 11.27 3.30
C GLU A 144 -7.74 10.54 4.04
N VAL A 145 -6.77 11.28 4.58
CA VAL A 145 -5.71 10.73 5.44
C VAL A 145 -5.83 11.36 6.81
N VAL A 146 -6.25 10.56 7.76
CA VAL A 146 -6.40 10.95 9.16
C VAL A 146 -5.16 10.49 9.91
N LYS A 147 -4.48 11.41 10.57
CA LYS A 147 -3.20 11.17 11.22
C LYS A 147 -3.35 11.12 12.74
N GLY A 148 -2.48 10.36 13.41
CA GLY A 148 -2.61 10.04 14.82
C GLY A 148 -3.65 8.93 15.09
N PRO A 149 -3.68 8.36 16.30
CA PRO A 149 -4.59 7.27 16.67
C PRO A 149 -6.05 7.65 16.50
N GLN A 150 -6.77 6.87 15.71
CA GLN A 150 -8.19 7.01 15.44
C GLN A 150 -8.98 5.75 15.82
N ALA A 151 -8.40 4.94 16.69
CA ALA A 151 -8.95 3.65 17.06
C ALA A 151 -10.36 3.72 17.67
N THR A 152 -10.71 4.83 18.32
CA THR A 152 -12.07 5.04 18.86
C THR A 152 -13.14 4.98 17.78
N LEU A 153 -12.95 5.66 16.65
CA LEU A 153 -13.93 5.68 15.54
C LEU A 153 -13.67 4.63 14.46
N PHE A 154 -12.39 4.33 14.19
CA PHE A 154 -11.98 3.50 13.07
C PHE A 154 -11.58 2.05 13.48
N GLY A 155 -11.46 1.73 14.76
CA GLY A 155 -11.16 0.37 15.22
C GLY A 155 -9.68 0.10 15.44
N THR A 156 -9.34 -1.18 15.65
CA THR A 156 -8.04 -1.62 16.19
C THR A 156 -6.86 -1.31 15.29
N ALA A 157 -7.03 -1.36 13.98
CA ALA A 157 -5.91 -1.18 13.05
C ALA A 157 -5.53 0.29 12.84
N ALA A 158 -6.32 1.26 13.33
CA ALA A 158 -5.99 2.69 13.25
C ALA A 158 -5.12 3.15 14.44
N ALA A 159 -4.05 2.40 14.71
CA ALA A 159 -3.14 2.70 15.82
C ALA A 159 -2.41 4.03 15.63
N VAL A 160 -2.06 4.39 14.39
CA VAL A 160 -1.30 5.60 14.06
C VAL A 160 -1.96 6.47 13.00
N GLY A 161 -3.06 6.02 12.43
CA GLY A 161 -3.83 6.76 11.44
C GLY A 161 -4.65 5.86 10.51
N ALA A 162 -5.41 6.52 9.63
CA ALA A 162 -6.27 5.85 8.65
C ALA A 162 -6.20 6.56 7.29
N ILE A 163 -6.26 5.78 6.22
CA ILE A 163 -6.39 6.26 4.84
C ILE A 163 -7.76 5.80 4.35
N SER A 164 -8.63 6.72 3.98
CA SER A 164 -9.99 6.43 3.50
C SER A 164 -10.13 6.78 2.03
N LEU A 165 -10.44 5.79 1.22
CA LEU A 165 -10.74 5.90 -0.20
C LEU A 165 -12.26 5.97 -0.37
N VAL A 166 -12.76 7.08 -0.91
CA VAL A 166 -14.18 7.29 -1.12
C VAL A 166 -14.46 7.34 -2.61
N SER A 167 -15.23 6.39 -3.14
CA SER A 167 -15.61 6.36 -4.55
C SER A 167 -16.64 7.45 -4.89
N ALA A 168 -16.66 7.88 -6.15
CA ALA A 168 -17.72 8.74 -6.65
C ALA A 168 -19.06 8.00 -6.56
N LYS A 169 -20.10 8.73 -6.13
CA LYS A 169 -21.43 8.18 -5.93
C LYS A 169 -22.27 8.36 -7.20
N PRO A 170 -23.26 7.47 -7.46
CA PRO A 170 -24.25 7.70 -8.49
C PRO A 170 -25.11 8.94 -8.22
N GLU A 171 -25.45 9.68 -9.27
CA GLU A 171 -26.19 10.94 -9.23
C GLU A 171 -27.34 10.93 -10.25
N ALA A 172 -28.32 11.81 -10.06
CA ALA A 172 -29.40 12.04 -11.03
C ALA A 172 -28.81 12.61 -12.34
N GLY A 173 -29.47 12.32 -13.47
CA GLY A 173 -29.02 12.73 -14.78
C GLY A 173 -28.13 11.73 -15.47
N VAL A 174 -27.62 12.10 -16.66
CA VAL A 174 -26.71 11.31 -17.47
C VAL A 174 -25.41 12.06 -17.61
N SER A 175 -24.31 11.43 -17.20
CA SER A 175 -22.96 12.01 -17.33
C SER A 175 -21.93 10.91 -17.57
N GLY A 176 -20.80 11.27 -18.17
CA GLY A 176 -19.74 10.32 -18.42
C GLY A 176 -18.41 11.00 -18.71
N ALA A 177 -17.33 10.24 -18.51
CA ALA A 177 -16.00 10.68 -18.90
C ALA A 177 -15.16 9.49 -19.34
N ILE A 178 -14.24 9.75 -20.27
CA ILE A 178 -13.19 8.83 -20.66
C ILE A 178 -11.88 9.59 -20.76
N ASN A 179 -10.82 9.01 -20.22
CA ASN A 179 -9.45 9.52 -20.25
C ASN A 179 -8.52 8.47 -20.81
N GLY A 180 -7.62 8.86 -21.71
CA GLY A 180 -6.60 8.03 -22.30
C GLY A 180 -5.21 8.64 -22.09
N THR A 181 -4.21 7.82 -21.79
CA THR A 181 -2.81 8.22 -21.65
C THR A 181 -1.93 7.28 -22.44
N TYR A 182 -0.96 7.83 -23.19
CA TYR A 182 0.08 7.06 -23.85
C TYR A 182 1.45 7.69 -23.61
N GLY A 183 2.47 6.86 -23.34
CA GLY A 183 3.79 7.35 -23.00
C GLY A 183 4.93 6.36 -23.23
N ASN A 184 6.14 6.74 -22.80
CA ASN A 184 7.29 5.86 -22.86
C ASN A 184 7.07 4.57 -22.04
N PHE A 185 7.87 3.53 -22.31
CA PHE A 185 7.70 2.16 -21.81
C PHE A 185 6.33 1.54 -22.21
N ASP A 186 5.79 1.90 -23.38
CA ASP A 186 4.48 1.47 -23.86
C ASP A 186 3.34 1.73 -22.85
N ARG A 187 3.52 2.78 -22.01
CA ARG A 187 2.51 3.17 -21.03
C ARG A 187 1.20 3.47 -21.73
N THR A 188 0.19 2.70 -21.41
CA THR A 188 -1.17 2.87 -21.92
C THR A 188 -2.12 2.82 -20.74
N GLN A 189 -2.88 3.91 -20.54
CA GLN A 189 -3.89 3.95 -19.49
C GLN A 189 -5.20 4.43 -20.10
N VAL A 190 -6.29 3.78 -19.74
CA VAL A 190 -7.64 4.18 -20.11
C VAL A 190 -8.51 4.07 -18.86
N SER A 191 -9.23 5.13 -18.54
CA SER A 191 -10.18 5.12 -17.42
C SER A 191 -11.41 5.92 -17.79
N GLY A 192 -12.53 5.61 -17.16
CA GLY A 192 -13.75 6.35 -17.40
C GLY A 192 -14.91 5.90 -16.54
N PHE A 193 -16.01 6.59 -16.67
CA PHE A 193 -17.28 6.24 -16.03
C PHE A 193 -18.48 6.61 -16.91
N LEU A 194 -19.58 5.94 -16.65
CA LEU A 194 -20.92 6.29 -17.12
C LEU A 194 -21.85 6.30 -15.92
N ASN A 195 -22.59 7.39 -15.76
CA ASN A 195 -23.61 7.60 -14.73
C ASN A 195 -24.96 7.84 -15.40
N ALA A 196 -26.00 7.21 -14.86
CA ALA A 196 -27.37 7.47 -15.28
C ALA A 196 -28.34 7.24 -14.12
N GLY A 197 -29.38 8.08 -14.00
CA GLY A 197 -30.37 7.89 -12.97
C GLY A 197 -31.30 9.08 -12.79
N ASN A 198 -32.12 8.96 -11.75
CA ASN A 198 -32.96 10.02 -11.22
C ASN A 198 -32.76 10.13 -9.70
N ASP A 199 -33.54 10.98 -9.03
CA ASP A 199 -33.42 11.24 -7.59
C ASP A 199 -33.71 10.00 -6.72
N VAL A 200 -34.50 9.04 -7.23
CA VAL A 200 -34.88 7.81 -6.54
C VAL A 200 -33.89 6.69 -6.79
N LEU A 201 -33.45 6.51 -8.04
CA LEU A 201 -32.54 5.42 -8.43
C LEU A 201 -31.49 5.92 -9.42
N ALA A 202 -30.23 5.79 -9.06
CA ALA A 202 -29.12 6.14 -9.92
C ALA A 202 -28.07 5.03 -9.93
N GLY A 203 -27.45 4.82 -11.08
CA GLY A 203 -26.40 3.83 -11.30
C GLY A 203 -25.15 4.46 -11.91
N ARG A 204 -23.98 3.93 -11.56
CA ARG A 204 -22.69 4.35 -12.08
C ARG A 204 -21.80 3.14 -12.34
N ILE A 205 -21.20 3.08 -13.51
CA ILE A 205 -20.20 2.09 -13.85
C ILE A 205 -18.90 2.85 -14.12
N ALA A 206 -17.82 2.45 -13.46
CA ALA A 206 -16.49 3.00 -13.68
C ALA A 206 -15.50 1.89 -13.99
N PHE A 207 -14.46 2.22 -14.79
CA PHE A 207 -13.42 1.28 -15.16
C PHE A 207 -12.06 1.97 -15.25
N ALA A 208 -11.01 1.17 -15.09
CA ALA A 208 -9.63 1.56 -15.38
C ALA A 208 -8.85 0.37 -15.94
N TYR A 209 -7.97 0.67 -16.89
CA TYR A 209 -6.94 -0.22 -17.39
C TYR A 209 -5.62 0.53 -17.41
N LYS A 210 -4.60 -0.02 -16.79
CA LYS A 210 -3.25 0.55 -16.73
C LYS A 210 -2.24 -0.49 -17.12
N TYR A 211 -1.52 -0.21 -18.18
CA TYR A 211 -0.44 -1.05 -18.68
C TYR A 211 0.84 -0.22 -18.84
N ARG A 212 1.96 -0.79 -18.47
CA ARG A 212 3.30 -0.26 -18.73
C ARG A 212 4.30 -1.40 -18.73
N LYS A 213 5.18 -1.46 -19.75
CA LYS A 213 6.34 -2.35 -19.72
C LYS A 213 7.21 -2.03 -18.50
N GLY A 214 7.94 -3.03 -18.03
CA GLY A 214 8.95 -2.83 -17.00
C GLY A 214 10.05 -1.86 -17.47
N TYR A 215 10.54 -1.07 -16.53
CA TYR A 215 11.63 -0.12 -16.80
C TYR A 215 13.01 -0.68 -16.45
N VAL A 216 13.07 -1.90 -15.92
CA VAL A 216 14.31 -2.64 -15.70
C VAL A 216 14.34 -3.79 -16.70
N ARG A 217 15.34 -3.79 -17.57
CA ARG A 217 15.52 -4.89 -18.54
C ARG A 217 16.02 -6.12 -17.80
N ASN A 218 15.41 -7.28 -18.04
CA ASN A 218 15.93 -8.56 -17.57
C ASN A 218 16.73 -9.21 -18.69
N ILE A 219 18.04 -9.43 -18.47
CA ILE A 219 18.92 -10.02 -19.50
C ILE A 219 19.04 -11.54 -19.39
N ALA A 220 18.37 -12.18 -18.44
CA ALA A 220 18.50 -13.62 -18.18
C ALA A 220 18.22 -14.53 -19.37
N GLY A 221 17.35 -14.09 -20.31
CA GLY A 221 17.03 -14.81 -21.55
C GLY A 221 17.85 -14.42 -22.78
N ASP A 222 18.76 -13.44 -22.66
CA ASP A 222 19.53 -12.92 -23.79
C ASP A 222 20.55 -13.96 -24.34
N ALA A 223 20.61 -14.15 -25.65
CA ALA A 223 21.48 -15.14 -26.29
C ALA A 223 22.98 -14.99 -25.99
N ASN A 224 23.41 -13.79 -25.59
CA ASN A 224 24.79 -13.48 -25.29
C ASN A 224 25.15 -13.57 -23.80
N VAL A 225 24.20 -13.98 -22.95
CA VAL A 225 24.40 -14.11 -21.51
C VAL A 225 24.91 -15.53 -21.20
N PRO A 226 26.07 -15.69 -20.55
CA PRO A 226 26.65 -17.02 -20.26
C PRO A 226 25.74 -17.95 -19.45
N ASN A 227 24.84 -17.38 -18.66
CA ASN A 227 23.94 -18.10 -17.76
C ASN A 227 22.55 -18.36 -18.36
N GLN A 228 22.37 -18.16 -19.65
CA GLN A 228 21.09 -18.20 -20.36
C GLN A 228 20.23 -19.42 -20.03
N ASN A 229 20.83 -20.57 -19.82
CA ASN A 229 20.13 -21.83 -19.57
C ASN A 229 19.98 -22.19 -18.09
N GLN A 230 20.43 -21.33 -17.17
CA GLN A 230 20.35 -21.57 -15.75
C GLN A 230 18.94 -21.33 -15.20
N GLY A 231 18.18 -20.45 -15.87
CA GLY A 231 16.90 -20.01 -15.41
C GLY A 231 15.70 -20.70 -16.03
N GLY A 232 14.64 -20.82 -15.26
CA GLY A 232 13.33 -21.21 -15.75
C GLY A 232 12.46 -20.04 -16.19
N VAL A 233 12.98 -18.81 -16.14
CA VAL A 233 12.22 -17.58 -16.37
C VAL A 233 12.53 -17.00 -17.74
N ASP A 234 11.51 -16.91 -18.58
CA ASP A 234 11.51 -16.22 -19.86
C ASP A 234 10.73 -14.90 -19.70
N GLN A 235 11.44 -13.81 -19.36
CA GLN A 235 10.84 -12.51 -19.05
C GLN A 235 11.81 -11.37 -19.34
N ASP A 236 11.43 -10.48 -20.27
CA ASP A 236 12.28 -9.43 -20.81
C ASP A 236 12.39 -8.20 -19.94
N ASP A 237 11.40 -7.93 -19.10
CA ASP A 237 11.33 -6.72 -18.27
C ASP A 237 10.73 -6.96 -16.89
N LEU A 238 11.09 -6.08 -15.95
CA LEU A 238 10.73 -6.10 -14.55
C LEU A 238 10.24 -4.72 -14.09
N ASN A 239 9.52 -4.65 -12.96
CA ASN A 239 8.88 -3.44 -12.48
C ASN A 239 7.85 -2.85 -13.47
N GLY A 240 7.14 -3.72 -14.16
CA GLY A 240 6.04 -3.33 -15.05
C GLY A 240 4.72 -3.17 -14.33
N GLN A 241 3.66 -2.86 -15.09
CA GLN A 241 2.31 -2.68 -14.58
C GLN A 241 1.30 -3.28 -15.57
N ASP A 242 0.38 -4.10 -15.09
CA ASP A 242 -0.84 -4.53 -15.81
C ASP A 242 -1.97 -4.65 -14.79
N GLN A 243 -2.83 -3.63 -14.73
CA GLN A 243 -3.91 -3.50 -13.75
C GLN A 243 -5.23 -3.26 -14.45
N ARG A 244 -6.29 -3.82 -13.89
CA ARG A 244 -7.67 -3.73 -14.41
C ARG A 244 -8.63 -3.55 -13.26
N GLY A 245 -9.39 -2.48 -13.28
CA GLY A 245 -10.43 -2.18 -12.30
C GLY A 245 -11.79 -2.01 -12.96
N ILE A 246 -12.83 -2.52 -12.32
CA ILE A 246 -14.23 -2.21 -12.66
C ILE A 246 -15.01 -2.02 -11.37
N ARG A 247 -15.91 -1.05 -11.38
CA ARG A 247 -16.80 -0.74 -10.25
C ARG A 247 -18.20 -0.49 -10.76
N GLY A 248 -19.18 -1.21 -10.19
CA GLY A 248 -20.59 -0.92 -10.31
C GLY A 248 -21.13 -0.31 -9.02
N SER A 249 -21.81 0.81 -9.11
CA SER A 249 -22.42 1.48 -7.95
C SER A 249 -23.90 1.71 -8.22
N LEU A 250 -24.73 1.50 -7.20
CA LEU A 250 -26.16 1.75 -7.24
C LEU A 250 -26.55 2.56 -6.02
N ARG A 251 -27.31 3.63 -6.23
CA ARG A 251 -27.90 4.45 -5.17
C ARG A 251 -29.41 4.36 -5.28
N TYR A 252 -30.07 4.03 -4.17
CA TYR A 252 -31.51 3.96 -4.06
C TYR A 252 -31.98 4.85 -2.92
N ARG A 253 -32.85 5.80 -3.21
CA ARG A 253 -33.49 6.74 -2.29
C ARG A 253 -35.00 6.59 -2.36
N PRO A 254 -35.60 5.64 -1.63
CA PRO A 254 -37.05 5.45 -1.63
C PRO A 254 -37.82 6.61 -1.00
N SER A 255 -37.14 7.42 -0.19
CA SER A 255 -37.64 8.65 0.43
C SER A 255 -36.49 9.60 0.73
N ASP A 256 -36.75 10.84 1.07
CA ASP A 256 -35.75 11.83 1.45
C ASP A 256 -34.97 11.42 2.71
N SER A 257 -35.58 10.58 3.56
CA SER A 257 -34.97 10.12 4.82
C SER A 257 -34.14 8.85 4.67
N ILE A 258 -34.20 8.10 3.56
CA ILE A 258 -33.53 6.82 3.40
C ILE A 258 -32.66 6.82 2.15
N THR A 259 -31.38 6.49 2.33
CA THR A 259 -30.44 6.26 1.22
C THR A 259 -29.76 4.91 1.39
N ALA A 260 -29.73 4.10 0.33
CA ALA A 260 -28.97 2.86 0.25
C ALA A 260 -27.98 2.95 -0.90
N ASP A 261 -26.69 2.78 -0.60
CA ASP A 261 -25.58 2.76 -1.56
C ASP A 261 -24.99 1.36 -1.62
N LEU A 262 -25.06 0.68 -2.77
CA LEU A 262 -24.37 -0.58 -3.05
C LEU A 262 -23.19 -0.32 -4.00
N VAL A 263 -22.01 -0.81 -3.65
CA VAL A 263 -20.80 -0.71 -4.46
C VAL A 263 -20.16 -2.09 -4.59
N LEU A 264 -19.97 -2.52 -5.83
CA LEU A 264 -19.27 -3.76 -6.17
C LEU A 264 -18.01 -3.40 -6.94
N THR A 265 -16.83 -3.91 -6.52
CA THR A 265 -15.56 -3.61 -7.15
C THR A 265 -14.77 -4.89 -7.43
N TYR A 266 -14.14 -4.92 -8.59
CA TYR A 266 -13.12 -5.88 -8.96
C TYR A 266 -11.81 -5.14 -9.26
N ASP A 267 -10.69 -5.60 -8.68
CA ASP A 267 -9.32 -5.17 -8.99
C ASP A 267 -8.48 -6.40 -9.34
N GLY A 268 -7.94 -6.42 -10.55
CA GLY A 268 -7.07 -7.48 -11.06
C GLY A 268 -5.70 -6.93 -11.42
N GLN A 269 -4.64 -7.57 -10.97
CA GLN A 269 -3.25 -7.18 -11.25
C GLN A 269 -2.45 -8.35 -11.79
N ARG A 270 -1.68 -8.11 -12.86
CA ARG A 270 -0.80 -9.06 -13.54
C ARG A 270 0.56 -8.41 -13.78
N ASN A 271 1.13 -7.84 -12.71
CA ASN A 271 2.34 -7.05 -12.82
C ASN A 271 3.56 -7.94 -13.10
N PRO A 272 4.45 -7.58 -14.04
CA PRO A 272 5.78 -8.17 -14.17
C PRO A 272 6.55 -8.05 -12.85
N GLY A 273 7.49 -8.98 -12.61
CA GLY A 273 8.19 -9.15 -11.35
C GLY A 273 8.95 -7.92 -10.86
N THR A 274 9.12 -7.86 -9.56
CA THR A 274 9.96 -6.85 -8.91
C THR A 274 11.42 -7.08 -9.25
N ALA A 275 12.12 -6.03 -9.66
CA ALA A 275 13.56 -6.08 -9.97
C ALA A 275 14.36 -5.98 -8.67
N PHE A 276 14.40 -7.06 -7.90
CA PHE A 276 15.34 -7.22 -6.80
C PHE A 276 16.75 -7.31 -7.37
N LYS A 277 17.60 -6.32 -7.18
CA LYS A 277 18.97 -6.33 -7.69
C LYS A 277 19.99 -6.46 -6.56
N SER A 278 20.80 -7.51 -6.63
CA SER A 278 21.94 -7.69 -5.72
C SER A 278 23.07 -6.73 -6.06
N ARG A 279 23.80 -6.30 -5.04
CA ARG A 279 25.13 -5.68 -5.19
C ARG A 279 26.25 -6.68 -4.97
N ALA A 280 25.95 -7.81 -4.36
CA ALA A 280 26.91 -8.89 -4.11
C ALA A 280 26.98 -9.87 -5.29
N HIS A 281 25.84 -10.28 -5.82
CA HIS A 281 25.74 -11.15 -6.99
C HIS A 281 25.62 -10.30 -8.25
N ALA A 282 26.74 -10.17 -8.97
CA ALA A 282 26.78 -9.35 -10.17
C ALA A 282 26.02 -10.02 -11.33
N PRO A 283 25.27 -9.25 -12.13
CA PRO A 283 24.76 -9.75 -13.42
C PRO A 283 25.93 -9.88 -14.41
N THR A 284 25.69 -10.57 -15.51
CA THR A 284 26.63 -10.61 -16.64
C THR A 284 27.02 -9.19 -17.05
N GLY A 285 28.33 -8.94 -17.16
CA GLY A 285 28.92 -7.62 -17.39
C GLY A 285 29.31 -6.87 -16.11
N GLY A 286 29.00 -7.40 -14.92
CA GLY A 286 29.51 -6.92 -13.64
C GLY A 286 28.93 -5.62 -13.08
N GLN A 287 27.87 -5.08 -13.69
CA GLN A 287 27.31 -3.75 -13.35
C GLN A 287 26.32 -3.81 -12.18
N THR A 288 26.80 -4.01 -10.96
CA THR A 288 25.94 -4.08 -9.75
C THR A 288 25.26 -2.76 -9.39
N GLY A 289 25.84 -1.63 -9.78
CA GLY A 289 25.33 -0.27 -9.54
C GLY A 289 24.39 0.28 -10.61
N ASP A 290 24.23 -0.41 -11.74
CA ASP A 290 23.28 0.00 -12.78
C ASP A 290 21.94 -0.67 -12.56
N TYR A 291 20.95 0.12 -12.19
CA TYR A 291 19.57 -0.34 -11.95
C TYR A 291 18.69 -0.34 -13.20
N GLY A 292 19.24 -0.07 -14.39
CA GLY A 292 18.50 -0.14 -15.65
C GLY A 292 18.31 -1.55 -16.17
N TYR A 293 19.08 -2.52 -15.63
CA TYR A 293 18.93 -3.94 -15.96
C TYR A 293 19.23 -4.86 -14.77
N ALA A 294 18.73 -6.08 -14.85
CA ALA A 294 18.96 -7.16 -13.91
C ALA A 294 19.14 -8.48 -14.66
N GLU A 295 19.63 -9.52 -13.99
CA GLU A 295 19.67 -10.88 -14.46
C GLU A 295 18.97 -11.76 -13.42
N LEU A 296 17.66 -11.86 -13.52
CA LEU A 296 16.81 -12.64 -12.62
C LEU A 296 16.26 -13.82 -13.38
N SER A 297 16.89 -14.98 -13.22
CA SER A 297 16.57 -16.13 -14.02
C SER A 297 15.73 -17.18 -13.28
N GLY A 298 15.65 -17.08 -11.98
CA GLY A 298 15.06 -18.10 -11.15
C GLY A 298 15.79 -19.44 -11.27
N SER A 299 15.13 -20.53 -10.93
CA SER A 299 15.63 -21.88 -11.09
C SER A 299 14.76 -22.65 -12.08
N PRO A 300 15.36 -23.45 -12.99
CA PRO A 300 14.60 -24.32 -13.90
C PRO A 300 13.72 -25.33 -13.14
N TYR A 301 13.99 -25.57 -11.87
CA TYR A 301 13.27 -26.50 -11.01
C TYR A 301 12.16 -25.83 -10.19
N SER A 302 12.11 -24.51 -10.20
CA SER A 302 11.22 -23.77 -9.29
C SER A 302 9.79 -23.60 -9.78
N ALA A 303 9.53 -23.65 -11.08
CA ALA A 303 8.23 -23.33 -11.66
C ALA A 303 7.05 -24.12 -11.06
N THR A 304 7.24 -25.42 -10.79
CA THR A 304 6.21 -26.27 -10.17
C THR A 304 6.04 -25.96 -8.68
N ALA A 305 7.16 -25.74 -7.97
CA ALA A 305 7.13 -25.48 -6.54
C ALA A 305 6.55 -24.08 -6.22
N LEU A 306 6.88 -23.08 -7.03
CA LEU A 306 6.46 -21.70 -6.82
C LEU A 306 5.07 -21.38 -7.39
N GLY A 307 4.54 -22.21 -8.29
CA GLY A 307 3.22 -22.07 -8.89
C GLY A 307 3.17 -21.29 -10.20
N ALA A 308 4.27 -20.65 -10.64
CA ALA A 308 4.38 -20.00 -11.95
C ALA A 308 5.82 -19.97 -12.45
N ARG A 309 5.99 -19.92 -13.79
CA ARG A 309 7.31 -19.82 -14.42
C ARG A 309 7.85 -18.39 -14.46
N LYS A 310 6.98 -17.40 -14.51
CA LYS A 310 7.36 -15.98 -14.59
C LYS A 310 7.40 -15.36 -13.21
N LEU A 311 8.35 -14.45 -13.03
CA LEU A 311 8.35 -13.55 -11.89
C LEU A 311 7.17 -12.59 -12.03
N GLY A 312 6.55 -12.24 -10.92
CA GLY A 312 5.49 -11.26 -10.91
C GLY A 312 4.30 -11.61 -10.06
N LEU A 313 3.35 -10.70 -10.08
CA LEU A 313 2.13 -10.76 -9.31
C LEU A 313 0.93 -11.14 -10.20
N ASP A 314 0.18 -12.13 -9.77
CA ASP A 314 -1.17 -12.45 -10.23
C ASP A 314 -2.11 -12.31 -9.04
N ARG A 315 -2.94 -11.26 -9.02
CA ARG A 315 -3.83 -10.96 -7.90
C ARG A 315 -5.21 -10.57 -8.38
N ASN A 316 -6.22 -11.10 -7.68
CA ASN A 316 -7.62 -10.70 -7.85
C ASN A 316 -8.20 -10.30 -6.51
N VAL A 317 -8.91 -9.17 -6.47
CA VAL A 317 -9.63 -8.66 -5.31
C VAL A 317 -11.07 -8.36 -5.69
N TYR A 318 -12.00 -8.80 -4.86
CA TYR A 318 -13.44 -8.59 -5.01
C TYR A 318 -13.97 -7.93 -3.75
N ASP A 319 -14.69 -6.82 -3.89
CA ASP A 319 -15.32 -6.10 -2.80
C ASP A 319 -16.80 -5.91 -3.06
N ALA A 320 -17.61 -6.10 -2.03
CA ALA A 320 -19.01 -5.71 -1.99
C ALA A 320 -19.25 -4.85 -0.74
N ASN A 321 -19.84 -3.67 -0.92
CA ASN A 321 -20.14 -2.72 0.13
C ASN A 321 -21.59 -2.28 0.03
N LEU A 322 -22.33 -2.38 1.15
CA LEU A 322 -23.67 -1.85 1.29
C LEU A 322 -23.73 -0.88 2.46
N THR A 323 -24.02 0.38 2.17
CA THR A 323 -24.27 1.41 3.18
C THR A 323 -25.73 1.82 3.14
N ILE A 324 -26.41 1.79 4.28
CA ILE A 324 -27.78 2.31 4.42
C ILE A 324 -27.75 3.40 5.46
N THR A 325 -28.29 4.57 5.11
CA THR A 325 -28.46 5.70 6.02
C THR A 325 -29.94 6.04 6.09
N ALA A 326 -30.46 6.16 7.31
CA ALA A 326 -31.85 6.53 7.56
C ALA A 326 -31.91 7.66 8.60
N GLU A 327 -32.52 8.78 8.23
CA GLU A 327 -32.92 9.83 9.17
C GLU A 327 -34.23 9.39 9.84
N LEU A 328 -34.11 9.02 11.14
CA LEU A 328 -35.22 8.48 11.92
C LEU A 328 -36.12 9.59 12.47
N SER A 329 -35.52 10.75 12.78
CA SER A 329 -36.18 11.99 13.13
C SER A 329 -35.20 13.15 12.95
N PRO A 330 -35.62 14.42 12.95
CA PRO A 330 -34.72 15.55 12.85
C PRO A 330 -33.57 15.45 13.86
N GLY A 331 -32.33 15.39 13.38
CA GLY A 331 -31.13 15.26 14.18
C GLY A 331 -30.81 13.85 14.71
N ILE A 332 -31.56 12.81 14.31
CA ILE A 332 -31.24 11.40 14.64
C ILE A 332 -31.07 10.59 13.38
N THR A 333 -29.86 10.15 13.13
CA THR A 333 -29.52 9.35 11.93
C THR A 333 -29.02 7.96 12.33
N PHE A 334 -29.56 6.93 11.70
CA PHE A 334 -29.04 5.57 11.76
C PHE A 334 -28.24 5.29 10.49
N THR A 335 -27.05 4.74 10.64
CA THR A 335 -26.22 4.29 9.51
C THR A 335 -25.75 2.87 9.75
N THR A 336 -25.87 2.01 8.75
CA THR A 336 -25.22 0.69 8.74
C THR A 336 -24.34 0.53 7.51
N VAL A 337 -23.13 -0.02 7.74
CA VAL A 337 -22.13 -0.29 6.71
C VAL A 337 -21.78 -1.76 6.76
N ASN A 338 -21.98 -2.47 5.66
CA ASN A 338 -21.75 -3.90 5.55
C ASN A 338 -20.80 -4.18 4.40
N GLY A 339 -19.79 -4.99 4.64
CA GLY A 339 -18.77 -5.30 3.66
C GLY A 339 -18.41 -6.77 3.59
N TYR A 340 -18.20 -7.23 2.38
CA TYR A 340 -17.54 -8.50 2.09
C TYR A 340 -16.38 -8.25 1.14
N ARG A 341 -15.23 -8.85 1.44
CA ARG A 341 -14.04 -8.79 0.62
C ARG A 341 -13.39 -10.15 0.49
N LYS A 342 -12.87 -10.44 -0.69
CA LYS A 342 -12.08 -11.63 -0.97
C LYS A 342 -10.87 -11.27 -1.82
N PHE A 343 -9.71 -11.85 -1.53
CA PHE A 343 -8.53 -11.73 -2.38
C PHE A 343 -7.86 -13.10 -2.61
N ASP A 344 -7.20 -13.21 -3.75
CA ASP A 344 -6.37 -14.34 -4.16
C ASP A 344 -5.13 -13.75 -4.87
N ALA A 345 -3.93 -14.05 -4.38
CA ALA A 345 -2.69 -13.47 -4.86
C ALA A 345 -1.57 -14.51 -4.88
N LEU A 346 -0.88 -14.61 -6.02
CA LEU A 346 0.39 -15.31 -6.16
C LEU A 346 1.44 -14.34 -6.66
N GLU A 347 2.52 -14.17 -5.91
CA GLU A 347 3.69 -13.39 -6.32
C GLU A 347 4.93 -14.26 -6.32
N VAL A 348 5.57 -14.41 -7.49
CA VAL A 348 6.84 -15.13 -7.65
C VAL A 348 7.97 -14.13 -7.79
N PHE A 349 9.05 -14.32 -7.04
CA PHE A 349 10.19 -13.41 -7.04
C PHE A 349 11.51 -14.13 -6.78
N ASP A 350 12.59 -13.58 -7.35
CA ASP A 350 13.96 -13.94 -7.11
C ASP A 350 14.51 -13.04 -5.99
N ALA A 351 14.78 -13.65 -4.85
CA ALA A 351 15.15 -12.89 -3.64
C ALA A 351 16.66 -12.64 -3.51
N ASP A 352 17.52 -13.35 -4.26
CA ASP A 352 18.95 -13.05 -4.25
C ASP A 352 19.35 -11.94 -5.23
N GLY A 353 18.47 -11.61 -6.17
CA GLY A 353 18.65 -10.49 -7.09
C GLY A 353 19.83 -10.66 -8.05
N GLY A 354 20.19 -11.90 -8.37
CA GLY A 354 21.33 -12.27 -9.21
C GLY A 354 21.04 -13.44 -10.15
N PRO A 355 22.07 -13.87 -10.90
CA PRO A 355 21.92 -14.94 -11.92
C PRO A 355 21.93 -16.36 -11.32
N ALA A 356 22.20 -16.54 -10.03
CA ALA A 356 22.30 -17.84 -9.40
C ALA A 356 20.93 -18.42 -9.03
N ALA A 357 20.70 -19.72 -9.24
CA ALA A 357 19.51 -20.42 -8.74
C ALA A 357 19.61 -20.65 -7.22
N TYR A 358 19.56 -19.56 -6.43
CA TYR A 358 19.87 -19.57 -5.00
C TYR A 358 18.67 -19.33 -4.10
N LEU A 359 17.93 -18.22 -4.28
CA LEU A 359 16.80 -17.85 -3.42
C LEU A 359 15.54 -17.54 -4.23
N GLU A 360 14.87 -18.58 -4.67
CA GLU A 360 13.63 -18.49 -5.42
C GLU A 360 12.43 -18.64 -4.50
N PHE A 361 11.58 -17.63 -4.42
CA PHE A 361 10.43 -17.62 -3.54
C PHE A 361 9.14 -17.31 -4.27
N ALA A 362 8.03 -17.74 -3.68
CA ALA A 362 6.73 -17.18 -3.97
C ALA A 362 5.96 -16.89 -2.68
N GLU A 363 4.98 -16.03 -2.80
CA GLU A 363 3.94 -15.82 -1.80
C GLU A 363 2.57 -16.10 -2.43
N ASP A 364 1.95 -17.18 -1.98
CA ASP A 364 0.57 -17.55 -2.31
C ASP A 364 -0.32 -17.21 -1.11
N ALA A 365 -1.13 -16.18 -1.25
CA ALA A 365 -1.96 -15.66 -0.16
C ALA A 365 -3.42 -15.55 -0.59
N LYS A 366 -4.31 -16.06 0.26
CA LYS A 366 -5.76 -15.96 0.07
C LYS A 366 -6.43 -15.55 1.36
N GLY A 367 -7.49 -14.79 1.24
CA GLY A 367 -8.27 -14.41 2.40
C GLY A 367 -9.61 -13.83 2.03
N ASP A 368 -10.49 -13.90 3.01
CA ASP A 368 -11.81 -13.27 2.98
C ASP A 368 -12.07 -12.54 4.28
N GLN A 369 -12.93 -11.53 4.22
CA GLN A 369 -13.37 -10.77 5.38
C GLN A 369 -14.84 -10.37 5.25
N TRP A 370 -15.48 -10.30 6.41
CA TRP A 370 -16.79 -9.70 6.62
C TRP A 370 -16.67 -8.58 7.62
N SER A 371 -17.35 -7.47 7.37
CA SER A 371 -17.43 -6.36 8.31
C SER A 371 -18.84 -5.83 8.39
N HIS A 372 -19.23 -5.51 9.61
CA HIS A 372 -20.50 -4.86 9.91
C HIS A 372 -20.24 -3.73 10.91
N GLU A 373 -20.76 -2.55 10.62
CA GLU A 373 -20.83 -1.44 11.57
C GLU A 373 -22.23 -0.85 11.53
N SER A 374 -22.83 -0.66 12.69
CA SER A 374 -24.07 0.11 12.82
C SER A 374 -23.89 1.19 13.88
N ARG A 375 -24.45 2.38 13.62
CA ARG A 375 -24.38 3.51 14.53
C ARG A 375 -25.62 4.38 14.48
N PHE A 376 -25.95 4.95 15.62
CA PHE A 376 -26.87 6.08 15.76
C PHE A 376 -26.04 7.34 15.97
N ALA A 377 -26.37 8.40 15.25
CA ALA A 377 -25.84 9.73 15.46
C ALA A 377 -26.96 10.66 15.90
N PHE A 378 -26.67 11.49 16.89
CA PHE A 378 -27.54 12.54 17.39
C PHE A 378 -26.87 13.89 17.17
N GLU A 379 -27.60 14.84 16.55
CA GLU A 379 -27.12 16.19 16.32
C GLU A 379 -28.10 17.22 16.89
N GLY A 380 -27.62 17.96 17.88
CA GLY A 380 -28.35 19.04 18.52
C GLY A 380 -27.48 20.27 18.75
N PRO A 381 -28.07 21.41 19.15
CA PRO A 381 -27.34 22.68 19.22
C PRO A 381 -26.27 22.73 20.31
N LYS A 382 -26.46 21.99 21.39
CA LYS A 382 -25.51 21.95 22.55
C LYS A 382 -24.81 20.60 22.68
N TYR A 383 -25.35 19.56 22.15
CA TYR A 383 -24.83 18.21 22.29
C TYR A 383 -24.88 17.50 20.95
N ARG A 384 -23.79 16.82 20.57
CA ARG A 384 -23.74 15.86 19.49
C ARG A 384 -23.21 14.55 20.05
N ALA A 385 -23.73 13.43 19.62
CA ALA A 385 -23.28 12.14 20.11
C ALA A 385 -23.39 11.07 19.02
N SER A 386 -22.57 10.06 19.08
CA SER A 386 -22.74 8.84 18.33
C SER A 386 -22.49 7.63 19.21
N VAL A 387 -23.27 6.57 18.98
CA VAL A 387 -23.08 5.27 19.62
C VAL A 387 -23.20 4.20 18.55
N GLY A 388 -22.34 3.20 18.59
CA GLY A 388 -22.38 2.15 17.60
C GLY A 388 -21.66 0.89 18.03
N TRP A 389 -21.78 -0.12 17.20
CA TRP A 389 -21.09 -1.41 17.33
C TRP A 389 -20.50 -1.83 15.99
N ASN A 390 -19.51 -2.69 16.09
CA ASN A 390 -18.81 -3.23 14.93
C ASN A 390 -18.51 -4.72 15.17
N ALA A 391 -18.66 -5.51 14.11
CA ALA A 391 -18.20 -6.89 14.06
C ALA A 391 -17.35 -7.05 12.80
N PHE A 392 -16.16 -7.62 12.98
CA PHE A 392 -15.20 -7.85 11.90
C PHE A 392 -14.69 -9.30 11.98
N PHE A 393 -14.79 -10.01 10.87
CA PHE A 393 -14.35 -11.39 10.74
C PHE A 393 -13.40 -11.50 9.57
N GLU A 394 -12.23 -12.03 9.83
CA GLU A 394 -11.18 -12.18 8.83
C GLU A 394 -10.58 -13.56 8.91
N ASN A 395 -10.40 -14.21 7.77
CA ASN A 395 -9.76 -15.50 7.66
C ASN A 395 -8.82 -15.49 6.44
N GLY A 396 -7.68 -16.13 6.55
CA GLY A 396 -6.76 -16.25 5.43
C GLY A 396 -5.47 -16.98 5.76
N PHE A 397 -4.68 -17.19 4.73
CA PHE A 397 -3.35 -17.77 4.85
C PHE A 397 -2.34 -17.07 3.95
N GLN A 398 -1.08 -17.30 4.27
CA GLN A 398 0.10 -16.96 3.46
C GLN A 398 0.97 -18.22 3.38
N ARG A 399 1.04 -18.83 2.20
CA ARG A 399 1.96 -19.90 1.90
C ARG A 399 3.19 -19.31 1.21
N VAL A 400 4.37 -19.71 1.67
CA VAL A 400 5.66 -19.24 1.14
C VAL A 400 6.45 -20.44 0.63
N PRO A 401 6.30 -20.82 -0.63
CA PRO A 401 7.14 -21.78 -1.30
C PRO A 401 8.54 -21.22 -1.52
N PHE A 402 9.53 -22.10 -1.41
CA PHE A 402 10.94 -21.87 -1.67
C PHE A 402 11.46 -22.96 -2.60
N ALA A 403 12.26 -22.60 -3.59
CA ALA A 403 12.94 -23.55 -4.48
C ALA A 403 14.38 -23.11 -4.75
N THR A 404 15.27 -24.09 -4.93
CA THR A 404 16.70 -23.84 -5.18
C THR A 404 17.36 -25.07 -5.79
N GLU A 405 18.66 -24.98 -6.09
CA GLU A 405 19.56 -26.08 -6.34
C GLU A 405 20.47 -26.26 -5.12
N GLU A 406 20.53 -27.49 -4.52
CA GLU A 406 21.15 -27.74 -3.22
C GLU A 406 22.62 -27.28 -3.11
N GLY A 407 23.45 -27.65 -4.10
CA GLY A 407 24.87 -27.29 -4.08
C GLY A 407 25.08 -25.79 -4.26
N THR A 408 24.32 -25.14 -5.14
CA THR A 408 24.33 -23.68 -5.30
C THR A 408 23.92 -23.00 -4.01
N TYR A 409 22.85 -23.48 -3.34
CA TYR A 409 22.43 -22.95 -2.04
C TYR A 409 23.53 -23.04 -1.00
N LEU A 410 24.16 -24.22 -0.85
CA LEU A 410 25.21 -24.44 0.12
C LEU A 410 26.49 -23.63 -0.17
N ALA A 411 26.80 -23.41 -1.45
CA ALA A 411 27.92 -22.58 -1.88
C ALA A 411 27.66 -21.08 -1.64
N CYS A 412 26.48 -20.57 -1.98
CA CYS A 412 26.12 -19.15 -1.89
C CYS A 412 25.72 -18.71 -0.48
N SER A 413 25.15 -19.61 0.32
CA SER A 413 24.71 -19.29 1.68
C SER A 413 25.86 -18.77 2.56
N VAL A 414 25.64 -17.65 3.25
CA VAL A 414 26.58 -17.10 4.25
C VAL A 414 26.30 -17.59 5.68
N THR A 415 25.30 -18.46 5.86
CA THR A 415 24.91 -19.01 7.17
C THR A 415 26.12 -19.69 7.85
N PRO A 416 26.41 -19.36 9.11
CA PRO A 416 27.57 -19.93 9.83
C PRO A 416 27.59 -21.47 9.88
N ALA A 417 26.42 -22.10 9.98
CA ALA A 417 26.29 -23.57 10.01
C ALA A 417 26.90 -24.27 8.80
N TYR A 418 26.98 -23.60 7.64
CA TYR A 418 27.53 -24.14 6.40
C TYR A 418 29.02 -23.75 6.17
N ALA A 419 29.66 -23.09 7.11
CA ALA A 419 31.08 -22.70 6.99
C ALA A 419 32.02 -23.88 6.66
N PRO A 420 31.92 -25.08 7.27
CA PRO A 420 32.73 -26.23 6.90
C PRO A 420 32.54 -26.67 5.45
N ILE A 421 31.31 -26.69 4.95
CA ILE A 421 31.00 -27.03 3.55
C ILE A 421 31.62 -26.02 2.59
N ARG A 422 31.47 -24.73 2.89
CA ARG A 422 32.11 -23.65 2.12
C ARG A 422 33.63 -23.75 2.10
N SER A 423 34.24 -24.09 3.24
CA SER A 423 35.69 -24.31 3.30
C SER A 423 36.14 -25.46 2.40
N ALA A 424 35.41 -26.57 2.38
CA ALA A 424 35.66 -27.70 1.49
C ALA A 424 35.52 -27.32 0.01
N LEU A 425 34.48 -26.58 -0.34
CA LEU A 425 34.25 -26.08 -1.72
C LEU A 425 35.37 -25.11 -2.15
N ASN A 426 35.77 -24.17 -1.27
CA ASN A 426 36.87 -23.27 -1.57
C ASN A 426 38.20 -24.03 -1.77
N GLY A 427 38.45 -25.10 -0.99
CA GLY A 427 39.57 -26.00 -1.18
C GLY A 427 39.55 -26.75 -2.51
N ALA A 428 38.35 -26.98 -3.06
CA ALA A 428 38.12 -27.56 -4.38
C ALA A 428 38.15 -26.50 -5.51
N GLY A 429 38.52 -25.25 -5.23
CA GLY A 429 38.56 -24.16 -6.22
C GLY A 429 37.16 -23.66 -6.67
N ILE A 430 36.14 -23.79 -5.80
CA ILE A 430 34.81 -23.25 -6.02
C ILE A 430 34.58 -22.09 -5.04
N PRO A 431 34.55 -20.82 -5.48
CA PRO A 431 34.31 -19.68 -4.62
C PRO A 431 32.91 -19.76 -3.98
N THR A 432 32.82 -19.32 -2.72
CA THR A 432 31.60 -19.44 -1.91
C THR A 432 31.18 -18.12 -1.26
N GLY A 433 30.02 -18.12 -0.61
CA GLY A 433 29.39 -16.91 -0.04
C GLY A 433 29.07 -15.90 -1.13
N THR A 434 29.41 -14.63 -0.93
CA THR A 434 29.23 -13.60 -1.95
C THR A 434 30.08 -13.83 -3.21
N GLY A 435 31.10 -14.65 -3.15
CA GLY A 435 31.93 -15.04 -4.30
C GLY A 435 31.38 -16.20 -5.13
N CYS A 436 30.24 -16.78 -4.76
CA CYS A 436 29.61 -17.88 -5.50
C CYS A 436 29.13 -17.45 -6.90
N VAL A 437 28.94 -16.15 -7.10
CA VAL A 437 28.81 -15.46 -8.37
C VAL A 437 30.06 -14.61 -8.57
N ALA A 438 30.76 -14.80 -9.67
CA ALA A 438 31.97 -14.03 -9.99
C ALA A 438 31.63 -12.58 -10.37
N PRO A 439 32.60 -11.63 -10.26
CA PRO A 439 32.34 -10.22 -10.58
C PRO A 439 31.85 -9.94 -12.01
N ASN A 440 32.08 -10.86 -12.94
CA ASN A 440 31.59 -10.77 -14.32
C ASN A 440 30.20 -11.42 -14.54
N GLY A 441 29.56 -11.93 -13.47
CA GLY A 441 28.27 -12.59 -13.52
C GLY A 441 28.29 -14.10 -13.81
N THR A 442 29.44 -14.72 -14.03
CA THR A 442 29.52 -16.19 -14.12
C THR A 442 29.28 -16.84 -12.77
N ILE A 443 28.75 -18.07 -12.76
CA ILE A 443 28.31 -18.76 -11.54
C ILE A 443 29.19 -20.00 -11.27
N PRO A 444 30.35 -19.84 -10.59
CA PRO A 444 31.20 -20.99 -10.21
C PRO A 444 30.48 -22.01 -9.33
N ALA A 445 29.49 -21.55 -8.54
CA ALA A 445 28.68 -22.38 -7.65
C ALA A 445 27.92 -23.52 -8.33
N THR A 446 27.66 -23.45 -9.65
CA THR A 446 27.03 -24.55 -10.42
C THR A 446 27.79 -25.85 -10.37
N ARG A 447 29.11 -25.83 -10.00
CA ARG A 447 29.95 -27.00 -9.82
C ARG A 447 29.86 -27.62 -8.42
N ALA A 448 29.19 -26.95 -7.48
CA ALA A 448 29.16 -27.31 -6.07
C ALA A 448 28.54 -28.69 -5.82
N THR A 449 27.40 -28.98 -6.47
CA THR A 449 26.72 -30.28 -6.33
C THR A 449 27.62 -31.42 -6.79
N ALA A 450 28.28 -31.31 -7.93
CA ALA A 450 29.23 -32.34 -8.39
C ALA A 450 30.40 -32.53 -7.40
N ALA A 451 30.95 -31.45 -6.88
CA ALA A 451 32.02 -31.52 -5.91
C ALA A 451 31.58 -32.18 -4.58
N LEU A 452 30.43 -31.80 -4.04
CA LEU A 452 29.90 -32.32 -2.77
C LEU A 452 29.38 -33.76 -2.86
N THR A 453 29.02 -34.23 -4.04
CA THR A 453 28.52 -35.60 -4.28
C THR A 453 29.57 -36.53 -4.87
N GLY A 454 30.82 -36.06 -5.06
CA GLY A 454 31.88 -36.84 -5.72
C GLY A 454 31.55 -37.18 -7.16
N GLY A 455 30.85 -36.29 -7.88
CA GLY A 455 30.48 -36.44 -9.30
C GLY A 455 29.24 -37.30 -9.54
N ARG A 456 28.55 -37.75 -8.47
CA ARG A 456 27.31 -38.59 -8.61
C ARG A 456 26.10 -37.83 -9.14
N ALA A 457 26.06 -36.53 -8.90
CA ALA A 457 25.02 -35.64 -9.42
C ALA A 457 25.64 -34.29 -9.81
N THR A 458 25.10 -33.66 -10.84
CA THR A 458 25.49 -32.31 -11.27
C THR A 458 24.51 -31.23 -10.80
N ALA A 459 23.28 -31.63 -10.46
CA ALA A 459 22.27 -30.79 -9.86
C ALA A 459 21.32 -31.62 -8.99
N ILE A 460 20.86 -31.07 -7.87
CA ILE A 460 19.87 -31.65 -6.98
C ILE A 460 18.81 -30.58 -6.67
N PRO A 461 17.63 -30.66 -7.32
CA PRO A 461 16.53 -29.75 -7.01
C PRO A 461 16.07 -29.87 -5.57
N TYR A 462 15.76 -28.74 -4.94
CA TYR A 462 15.21 -28.69 -3.61
C TYR A 462 14.00 -27.75 -3.58
N ALA A 463 12.93 -28.22 -2.93
CA ALA A 463 11.75 -27.38 -2.69
C ALA A 463 11.27 -27.55 -1.24
N ALA A 464 10.83 -26.45 -0.66
CA ALA A 464 10.29 -26.39 0.68
C ALA A 464 9.18 -25.36 0.75
N GLU A 465 8.32 -25.42 1.77
CA GLU A 465 7.31 -24.40 2.01
C GLU A 465 6.94 -24.30 3.48
N PHE A 466 6.40 -23.15 3.86
CA PHE A 466 5.65 -23.01 5.09
C PHE A 466 4.36 -22.20 4.83
N THR A 467 3.38 -22.40 5.70
CA THR A 467 2.11 -21.68 5.63
C THR A 467 1.75 -21.10 6.98
N ASN A 468 1.54 -19.79 7.01
CA ASN A 468 0.97 -19.06 8.11
C ASN A 468 -0.53 -18.92 7.88
N TYR A 469 -1.34 -19.33 8.86
CA TYR A 469 -2.79 -19.13 8.87
C TYR A 469 -3.15 -18.08 9.92
N GLY A 470 -4.15 -17.26 9.62
CA GLY A 470 -4.69 -16.27 10.56
C GLY A 470 -6.19 -16.19 10.48
N ARG A 471 -6.87 -16.21 11.64
CA ARG A 471 -8.27 -15.87 11.80
C ARG A 471 -8.39 -14.83 12.90
N ASN A 472 -9.03 -13.70 12.58
CA ASN A 472 -9.29 -12.63 13.53
C ASN A 472 -10.78 -12.33 13.57
N ASN A 473 -11.37 -12.42 14.76
CA ASN A 473 -12.73 -11.97 15.00
C ASN A 473 -12.66 -10.80 15.99
N THR A 474 -13.24 -9.66 15.63
CA THR A 474 -13.25 -8.48 16.50
C THR A 474 -14.67 -8.01 16.69
N TYR A 475 -15.06 -7.83 17.94
CA TYR A 475 -16.33 -7.25 18.35
C TYR A 475 -16.05 -5.99 19.14
N SER A 476 -16.77 -4.93 18.89
CA SER A 476 -16.58 -3.70 19.64
C SER A 476 -17.84 -2.87 19.73
N VAL A 477 -17.91 -2.09 20.81
CA VAL A 477 -18.87 -1.00 20.97
C VAL A 477 -18.10 0.30 21.14
N PHE A 478 -18.64 1.39 20.63
CA PHE A 478 -18.05 2.73 20.76
C PHE A 478 -19.11 3.77 21.02
N ALA A 479 -18.70 4.79 21.73
CA ALA A 479 -19.48 6.00 21.95
C ALA A 479 -18.57 7.22 21.87
N ASP A 480 -19.14 8.31 21.40
CA ASP A 480 -18.47 9.60 21.23
C ASP A 480 -19.49 10.71 21.47
N ALA A 481 -19.17 11.67 22.32
CA ALA A 481 -20.06 12.77 22.66
C ALA A 481 -19.31 14.09 22.65
N THR A 482 -19.91 15.10 22.02
CA THR A 482 -19.43 16.48 21.97
C THR A 482 -20.39 17.38 22.74
N TYR A 483 -19.87 18.14 23.69
CA TYR A 483 -20.57 19.21 24.41
C TYR A 483 -20.14 20.57 23.87
N ILE A 484 -21.10 21.44 23.59
CA ILE A 484 -20.91 22.80 23.07
C ILE A 484 -21.39 23.80 24.10
N PRO A 485 -20.55 24.15 25.10
CA PRO A 485 -20.93 25.08 26.18
C PRO A 485 -21.22 26.48 25.64
N VAL A 486 -20.47 26.91 24.66
CA VAL A 486 -20.66 28.15 23.90
C VAL A 486 -20.40 27.90 22.42
N PRO A 487 -20.95 28.65 21.47
CA PRO A 487 -20.79 28.40 20.03
C PRO A 487 -19.34 28.31 19.56
N ALA A 488 -18.42 28.98 20.28
CA ALA A 488 -16.99 28.99 19.95
C ALA A 488 -16.22 27.75 20.45
N LEU A 489 -16.76 26.94 21.37
CA LEU A 489 -16.03 25.84 22.00
C LEU A 489 -16.77 24.51 21.89
N GLU A 490 -16.09 23.51 21.37
CA GLU A 490 -16.59 22.14 21.31
C GLU A 490 -15.63 21.22 22.07
N LEU A 491 -16.14 20.44 23.00
CA LEU A 491 -15.39 19.49 23.81
C LEU A 491 -15.93 18.09 23.53
N THR A 492 -15.08 17.20 23.02
CA THR A 492 -15.47 15.84 22.66
C THR A 492 -14.74 14.83 23.53
N ALA A 493 -15.47 13.85 24.03
CA ALA A 493 -14.93 12.65 24.67
C ALA A 493 -15.54 11.41 24.04
N GLY A 494 -14.71 10.39 23.82
CA GLY A 494 -15.16 9.13 23.25
C GLY A 494 -14.31 7.97 23.71
N ALA A 495 -14.87 6.78 23.60
CA ALA A 495 -14.17 5.53 23.86
C ALA A 495 -14.70 4.38 23.01
N ARG A 496 -13.82 3.43 22.71
CA ARG A 496 -14.16 2.12 22.15
C ARG A 496 -13.72 1.03 23.10
N ILE A 497 -14.59 0.08 23.34
CA ILE A 497 -14.29 -1.17 24.03
C ILE A 497 -14.35 -2.28 23.00
N LEU A 498 -13.35 -3.14 22.98
CA LEU A 498 -13.29 -4.24 22.00
C LEU A 498 -12.83 -5.55 22.63
N ILE A 499 -13.28 -6.63 22.03
CA ILE A 499 -12.82 -8.00 22.24
C ILE A 499 -12.31 -8.50 20.89
N GLU A 500 -11.14 -9.11 20.90
CA GLU A 500 -10.47 -9.60 19.71
C GLU A 500 -10.01 -11.05 19.95
N ASP A 501 -10.60 -11.99 19.18
CA ASP A 501 -10.22 -13.40 19.18
C ASP A 501 -9.27 -13.65 18.02
N ARG A 502 -8.02 -14.01 18.33
CA ARG A 502 -6.98 -14.30 17.36
C ARG A 502 -6.64 -15.77 17.37
N GLN A 503 -6.73 -16.40 16.22
CA GLN A 503 -6.24 -17.74 15.97
C GLN A 503 -5.12 -17.69 14.94
N SER A 504 -3.99 -18.27 15.29
CA SER A 504 -2.86 -18.46 14.39
C SER A 504 -2.62 -19.92 14.13
N GLY A 505 -2.26 -20.26 12.89
CA GLY A 505 -1.87 -21.60 12.51
C GLY A 505 -0.53 -21.59 11.78
N TYR A 506 0.17 -22.71 11.83
CA TYR A 506 1.43 -22.93 11.11
C TYR A 506 1.52 -24.38 10.63
N SER A 507 1.96 -24.56 9.39
CA SER A 507 2.41 -25.83 8.84
C SER A 507 3.63 -25.64 7.95
N SER A 508 4.42 -26.71 7.77
CA SER A 508 5.58 -26.66 6.88
C SER A 508 5.85 -28.03 6.25
N ILE A 509 6.37 -27.99 5.03
CA ILE A 509 6.96 -29.11 4.32
C ILE A 509 8.41 -28.74 4.04
N GLN A 510 9.33 -29.34 4.80
CA GLN A 510 10.75 -28.99 4.85
C GLN A 510 11.59 -30.28 4.75
N PRO A 511 11.74 -30.88 3.53
CA PRO A 511 12.49 -32.13 3.38
C PRO A 511 13.95 -31.94 3.79
N ASN A 512 14.59 -33.01 4.22
CA ASN A 512 16.04 -33.01 4.44
C ASN A 512 16.76 -32.82 3.10
N SER A 513 17.82 -32.04 3.11
CA SER A 513 18.73 -31.92 1.95
C SER A 513 19.44 -33.25 1.69
N VAL A 514 19.48 -33.65 0.45
CA VAL A 514 20.17 -34.86 0.01
C VAL A 514 21.68 -34.75 0.24
N ILE A 515 22.26 -33.58 -0.06
CA ILE A 515 23.69 -33.34 0.16
C ILE A 515 24.00 -33.34 1.66
N LEU A 516 23.25 -32.64 2.49
CA LEU A 516 23.47 -32.62 3.93
C LEU A 516 23.31 -34.03 4.54
N ALA A 517 22.29 -34.77 4.13
CA ALA A 517 22.10 -36.15 4.57
C ALA A 517 23.28 -37.05 4.17
N GLY A 518 23.83 -36.91 2.97
CA GLY A 518 25.06 -37.59 2.53
C GLY A 518 26.29 -37.24 3.36
N LEU A 519 26.29 -36.07 3.99
CA LEU A 519 27.33 -35.61 4.94
C LEU A 519 27.02 -35.97 6.40
N GLY A 520 25.97 -36.77 6.65
CA GLY A 520 25.53 -37.17 7.99
C GLY A 520 24.69 -36.13 8.73
N ILE A 521 24.26 -35.04 8.06
CA ILE A 521 23.49 -33.95 8.67
C ILE A 521 22.03 -34.09 8.27
N GLN A 522 21.18 -34.51 9.19
CA GLN A 522 19.71 -34.64 8.96
C GLN A 522 19.01 -33.27 9.15
N SER A 523 19.05 -32.43 8.12
CA SER A 523 18.45 -31.08 8.17
C SER A 523 17.89 -30.65 6.81
N SER A 524 16.87 -29.80 6.85
CA SER A 524 16.46 -29.00 5.67
C SER A 524 17.50 -27.91 5.37
N LEU A 525 17.54 -27.39 4.14
CA LEU A 525 18.43 -26.30 3.77
C LEU A 525 18.17 -25.01 4.58
N LEU A 526 16.90 -24.73 4.88
CA LEU A 526 16.52 -23.56 5.68
C LEU A 526 16.72 -23.76 7.19
N GLY A 527 17.06 -24.97 7.64
CA GLY A 527 17.26 -25.29 9.07
C GLY A 527 15.98 -25.27 9.92
N THR A 528 14.83 -25.08 9.29
CA THR A 528 13.53 -25.00 9.97
C THR A 528 12.93 -26.38 10.26
N ALA A 529 12.01 -26.47 11.23
CA ALA A 529 11.36 -27.72 11.60
C ALA A 529 10.30 -28.09 10.57
N ASN A 530 10.25 -29.37 10.19
CA ASN A 530 9.29 -29.94 9.25
C ASN A 530 8.09 -30.53 10.00
N THR A 531 6.89 -29.96 9.79
CA THR A 531 5.65 -30.50 10.35
C THR A 531 5.03 -31.59 9.49
N ASN A 532 5.64 -31.92 8.33
CA ASN A 532 5.07 -32.81 7.30
C ASN A 532 3.66 -32.39 6.86
N GLY A 533 3.41 -31.09 6.76
CA GLY A 533 2.10 -30.52 6.43
C GLY A 533 1.09 -30.51 7.57
N ASN A 534 1.41 -31.06 8.74
CA ASN A 534 0.51 -31.01 9.90
C ASN A 534 0.41 -29.56 10.40
N LYS A 535 -0.83 -29.10 10.56
CA LYS A 535 -1.13 -27.73 11.00
C LYS A 535 -1.19 -27.68 12.54
N PHE A 536 -0.32 -26.89 13.13
CA PHE A 536 -0.45 -26.44 14.52
C PHE A 536 -1.39 -25.25 14.60
N VAL A 537 -2.12 -25.10 15.70
CA VAL A 537 -3.07 -24.01 15.94
C VAL A 537 -2.93 -23.50 17.36
N ALA A 538 -2.99 -22.20 17.53
CA ALA A 538 -3.05 -21.52 18.82
C ALA A 538 -4.08 -20.39 18.77
N GLU A 539 -4.81 -20.19 19.87
CA GLU A 539 -5.86 -19.18 19.97
C GLU A 539 -5.69 -18.38 21.26
N LYS A 540 -5.93 -17.07 21.18
CA LYS A 540 -5.90 -16.14 22.32
C LYS A 540 -6.94 -15.04 22.10
N SER A 541 -7.59 -14.66 23.20
CA SER A 541 -8.52 -13.52 23.24
C SER A 541 -7.89 -12.34 23.97
N PHE A 542 -8.15 -11.16 23.47
CA PHE A 542 -7.62 -9.90 24.01
C PHE A 542 -8.73 -8.86 24.12
N THR A 543 -8.60 -7.97 25.09
CA THR A 543 -9.53 -6.85 25.29
C THR A 543 -8.76 -5.52 25.28
N ALA A 544 -9.41 -4.45 24.87
CA ALA A 544 -8.84 -3.10 24.99
C ALA A 544 -9.90 -2.03 25.13
N ILE A 545 -9.46 -0.91 25.76
CA ILE A 545 -10.21 0.34 25.84
C ILE A 545 -9.37 1.42 25.19
N LEU A 546 -9.98 2.15 24.24
CA LEU A 546 -9.32 3.12 23.38
C LEU A 546 -10.03 4.48 23.51
N PRO A 547 -9.62 5.32 24.49
CA PRO A 547 -10.19 6.64 24.71
C PRO A 547 -9.63 7.71 23.77
N ARG A 548 -10.43 8.76 23.55
CA ARG A 548 -10.01 10.02 22.93
C ARG A 548 -10.67 11.21 23.57
N PHE A 549 -9.98 12.34 23.54
CA PHE A 549 -10.46 13.65 23.99
C PHE A 549 -10.03 14.71 22.98
N ASN A 550 -10.97 15.51 22.51
CA ASN A 550 -10.70 16.61 21.59
C ASN A 550 -11.31 17.91 22.11
N ALA A 551 -10.65 19.02 21.81
CA ALA A 551 -11.20 20.35 21.98
C ALA A 551 -11.05 21.11 20.65
N LEU A 552 -12.10 21.81 20.22
CA LEU A 552 -12.10 22.72 19.08
C LEU A 552 -12.52 24.10 19.57
N LEU A 553 -11.68 25.10 19.36
CA LEU A 553 -11.95 26.48 19.65
C LEU A 553 -12.05 27.28 18.34
N LYS A 554 -13.22 27.75 18.02
CA LYS A 554 -13.48 28.63 16.87
C LYS A 554 -13.09 30.05 17.26
N LEU A 555 -11.93 30.52 16.81
CA LEU A 555 -11.47 31.89 17.07
C LEU A 555 -12.36 32.91 16.35
N ASN A 556 -12.79 32.55 15.15
CA ASN A 556 -13.76 33.23 14.32
C ASN A 556 -14.32 32.26 13.29
N GLU A 557 -15.14 32.72 12.33
CA GLU A 557 -15.72 31.88 11.28
C GLU A 557 -14.69 31.27 10.30
N ALA A 558 -13.47 31.83 10.28
CA ALA A 558 -12.41 31.49 9.33
C ALA A 558 -11.28 30.65 9.95
N VAL A 559 -11.09 30.66 11.28
CA VAL A 559 -9.91 30.09 11.94
C VAL A 559 -10.30 29.31 13.20
N ASN A 560 -9.87 28.08 13.26
CA ASN A 560 -10.08 27.14 14.36
C ASN A 560 -8.76 26.69 14.97
N LEU A 561 -8.69 26.63 16.29
CA LEU A 561 -7.67 25.91 17.05
C LEU A 561 -8.21 24.58 17.53
N TYR A 562 -7.37 23.58 17.59
CA TYR A 562 -7.76 22.28 18.16
C TYR A 562 -6.65 21.67 19.02
N ALA A 563 -7.06 20.83 19.95
CA ALA A 563 -6.18 19.95 20.70
C ALA A 563 -6.79 18.54 20.77
N THR A 564 -5.95 17.54 20.74
CA THR A 564 -6.35 16.12 20.77
C THR A 564 -5.43 15.33 21.68
N ILE A 565 -6.03 14.44 22.49
CA ILE A 565 -5.35 13.36 23.20
C ILE A 565 -6.06 12.06 22.83
N SER A 566 -5.32 11.10 22.28
CA SER A 566 -5.92 9.84 21.85
C SER A 566 -4.99 8.65 22.09
N LYS A 567 -5.60 7.51 22.40
CA LYS A 567 -4.90 6.24 22.57
C LYS A 567 -5.16 5.34 21.36
N GLY A 568 -4.07 4.83 20.79
CA GLY A 568 -4.08 3.79 19.78
C GLY A 568 -3.44 2.52 20.32
N ARG A 569 -3.65 1.43 19.58
CA ARG A 569 -3.05 0.15 19.92
C ARG A 569 -2.81 -0.65 18.64
N ARG A 570 -1.65 -1.29 18.52
CA ARG A 570 -1.49 -2.44 17.66
C ARG A 570 -1.77 -3.71 18.45
N SER A 571 -2.53 -4.60 17.87
CA SER A 571 -2.94 -5.84 18.51
C SER A 571 -1.73 -6.71 18.89
N PRO A 572 -1.84 -7.51 19.96
CA PRO A 572 -0.87 -8.56 20.27
C PRO A 572 -0.68 -9.51 19.10
N VAL A 573 0.52 -10.05 18.92
CA VAL A 573 0.77 -11.06 17.89
C VAL A 573 0.80 -12.43 18.53
N VAL A 574 -0.07 -13.32 18.09
CA VAL A 574 -0.02 -14.75 18.42
C VAL A 574 0.82 -15.40 17.33
N GLN A 575 2.15 -15.45 17.53
CA GLN A 575 3.08 -15.99 16.56
C GLN A 575 3.27 -17.48 16.79
N LEU A 576 2.98 -18.27 15.78
CA LEU A 576 3.10 -19.72 15.82
C LEU A 576 4.07 -20.17 14.74
N ALA A 577 5.01 -21.02 15.13
CA ALA A 577 5.98 -21.68 14.27
C ALA A 577 6.13 -23.14 14.70
N ALA A 578 7.01 -23.89 14.05
CA ALA A 578 7.42 -25.21 14.50
C ALA A 578 8.81 -25.18 15.11
N GLN A 579 9.05 -26.05 16.10
CA GLN A 579 10.36 -26.26 16.69
C GLN A 579 10.68 -27.75 16.85
N ARG A 580 11.99 -28.09 16.84
CA ARG A 580 12.44 -29.44 17.17
C ARG A 580 12.40 -29.63 18.71
N THR A 581 11.86 -30.75 19.17
CA THR A 581 11.81 -31.12 20.56
C THR A 581 12.44 -32.50 20.75
N ALA A 582 12.65 -32.93 21.97
CA ALA A 582 13.19 -34.28 22.27
C ALA A 582 12.25 -35.40 21.76
N PHE A 583 10.97 -35.12 21.53
CA PHE A 583 9.95 -36.08 21.09
C PHE A 583 9.52 -35.88 19.63
N GLY A 584 10.26 -35.12 18.82
CA GLY A 584 9.93 -34.81 17.43
C GLY A 584 9.74 -33.32 17.17
N VAL A 585 8.76 -32.96 16.34
CA VAL A 585 8.44 -31.58 16.01
C VAL A 585 7.18 -31.14 16.73
N GLY A 586 7.25 -30.04 17.45
CA GLY A 586 6.15 -29.46 18.22
C GLY A 586 5.93 -27.98 17.87
N PRO A 587 4.82 -27.40 18.37
CA PRO A 587 4.54 -25.99 18.19
C PRO A 587 5.53 -25.11 18.99
N ASN A 588 5.90 -23.99 18.41
CA ASN A 588 6.60 -22.89 19.06
C ASN A 588 5.67 -21.68 19.07
N LEU A 589 5.02 -21.46 20.21
CA LEU A 589 4.10 -20.35 20.39
C LEU A 589 4.80 -19.18 21.10
N GLN A 590 4.82 -18.04 20.45
CA GLN A 590 5.27 -16.78 21.03
C GLN A 590 4.12 -15.77 20.98
N VAL A 591 3.80 -15.18 22.11
CA VAL A 591 2.84 -14.09 22.20
C VAL A 591 3.60 -12.78 22.39
N VAL A 592 3.58 -11.92 21.39
CA VAL A 592 4.15 -10.57 21.49
C VAL A 592 3.08 -9.65 22.06
N PRO A 593 3.37 -8.92 23.15
CA PRO A 593 2.42 -7.99 23.76
C PRO A 593 1.92 -6.95 22.77
N GLN A 594 0.77 -6.36 23.06
CA GLN A 594 0.25 -5.23 22.31
C GLN A 594 1.23 -4.03 22.37
N GLU A 595 1.28 -3.28 21.28
CA GLU A 595 1.89 -1.97 21.25
C GLU A 595 0.83 -0.94 21.60
N ASN A 596 1.09 -0.05 22.56
CA ASN A 596 0.23 1.06 22.92
C ASN A 596 0.86 2.36 22.41
N VAL A 597 0.05 3.26 21.91
CA VAL A 597 0.48 4.61 21.53
C VAL A 597 -0.43 5.66 22.15
N TRP A 598 0.17 6.66 22.77
CA TRP A 598 -0.50 7.90 23.15
C TRP A 598 -0.07 9.02 22.23
N ASN A 599 -1.03 9.77 21.73
CA ASN A 599 -0.83 10.93 20.87
C ASN A 599 -1.35 12.19 21.58
N TYR A 600 -0.51 13.19 21.62
CA TYR A 600 -0.80 14.54 22.08
C TYR A 600 -0.57 15.48 20.90
N GLU A 601 -1.60 16.19 20.48
CA GLU A 601 -1.57 16.98 19.26
C GLU A 601 -2.29 18.30 19.46
N GLY A 602 -1.76 19.35 18.87
CA GLY A 602 -2.40 20.66 18.77
C GLY A 602 -2.18 21.26 17.39
N GLY A 603 -3.14 22.05 16.94
CA GLY A 603 -3.01 22.67 15.63
C GLY A 603 -3.99 23.80 15.38
N ILE A 604 -3.77 24.47 14.26
CA ILE A 604 -4.59 25.55 13.73
C ILE A 604 -5.01 25.22 12.31
N LYS A 605 -6.25 25.48 11.97
CA LYS A 605 -6.79 25.35 10.63
C LYS A 605 -7.58 26.59 10.27
N GLY A 606 -7.55 26.95 9.00
CA GLY A 606 -8.38 28.09 8.61
C GLY A 606 -8.31 28.43 7.15
N ARG A 607 -9.27 29.30 6.79
CA ARG A 607 -9.40 29.90 5.48
C ARG A 607 -9.59 31.40 5.64
N VAL A 608 -8.61 32.20 5.24
CA VAL A 608 -8.63 33.65 5.35
C VAL A 608 -8.41 34.26 3.98
N GLY A 609 -9.48 34.78 3.38
CA GLY A 609 -9.42 35.31 2.03
C GLY A 609 -8.93 34.27 1.00
N PRO A 610 -7.85 34.56 0.23
CA PRO A 610 -7.32 33.63 -0.76
C PRO A 610 -6.46 32.50 -0.16
N PHE A 611 -6.17 32.53 1.12
CA PHE A 611 -5.34 31.55 1.82
C PHE A 611 -6.19 30.52 2.54
N SER A 612 -5.85 29.22 2.40
CA SER A 612 -6.33 28.15 3.24
C SER A 612 -5.16 27.27 3.66
N GLY A 613 -5.21 26.74 4.91
CA GLY A 613 -4.12 25.91 5.38
C GLY A 613 -4.35 25.34 6.78
N ALA A 614 -3.42 24.49 7.16
CA ALA A 614 -3.36 23.85 8.46
C ALA A 614 -1.89 23.76 8.94
N ALA A 615 -1.72 23.89 10.24
CA ALA A 615 -0.45 23.61 10.91
C ALA A 615 -0.72 22.78 12.16
N SER A 616 0.09 21.75 12.40
CA SER A 616 -0.01 20.92 13.60
C SER A 616 1.36 20.56 14.16
N VAL A 617 1.37 20.37 15.48
CA VAL A 617 2.48 19.81 16.25
C VAL A 617 1.96 18.60 16.97
N PHE A 618 2.69 17.50 16.94
CA PHE A 618 2.31 16.26 17.63
C PHE A 618 3.49 15.67 18.40
N TYR A 619 3.16 14.99 19.49
CA TYR A 619 4.06 14.16 20.25
C TYR A 619 3.41 12.81 20.53
N GLN A 620 4.12 11.73 20.20
CA GLN A 620 3.65 10.36 20.38
C GLN A 620 4.63 9.56 21.23
N THR A 621 4.10 8.77 22.15
CA THR A 621 4.87 7.80 22.94
C THR A 621 4.36 6.41 22.67
N TYR A 622 5.29 5.47 22.51
CA TYR A 622 5.01 4.07 22.26
C TYR A 622 5.57 3.22 23.39
N ASP A 623 4.76 2.26 23.83
CA ASP A 623 5.15 1.23 24.77
C ASP A 623 4.93 -0.14 24.11
N GLY A 624 5.93 -1.02 24.24
CA GLY A 624 5.90 -2.32 23.58
C GLY A 624 6.02 -2.24 22.05
N PHE A 625 6.79 -1.28 21.51
CA PHE A 625 6.94 -1.07 20.06
C PHE A 625 7.33 -2.35 19.35
N GLN A 626 6.48 -2.83 18.44
CA GLN A 626 6.70 -4.10 17.74
C GLN A 626 7.56 -3.88 16.49
N VAL A 627 8.59 -4.68 16.31
CA VAL A 627 9.44 -4.69 15.12
C VAL A 627 9.43 -6.06 14.45
N SER A 628 9.59 -6.10 13.14
CA SER A 628 9.79 -7.33 12.39
C SER A 628 11.28 -7.55 12.19
N VAL A 629 11.76 -8.76 12.49
CA VAL A 629 13.15 -9.19 12.32
C VAL A 629 13.16 -10.44 11.45
N THR A 630 13.93 -10.43 10.38
CA THR A 630 14.09 -11.57 9.48
C THR A 630 15.45 -12.22 9.69
N ASN A 631 15.42 -13.51 10.05
CA ASN A 631 16.62 -14.33 10.18
C ASN A 631 16.44 -15.60 9.35
N ASN A 632 17.39 -15.90 8.47
CA ASN A 632 17.35 -17.08 7.58
C ASN A 632 16.00 -17.21 6.85
N GLY A 633 15.46 -16.08 6.33
CA GLY A 633 14.19 -16.04 5.62
C GLY A 633 12.92 -16.17 6.48
N VAL A 634 13.06 -16.36 7.79
CA VAL A 634 11.92 -16.40 8.71
C VAL A 634 11.76 -15.04 9.38
N THR A 635 10.64 -14.37 9.10
CA THR A 635 10.29 -13.09 9.72
C THR A 635 9.51 -13.34 11.01
N THR A 636 10.01 -12.82 12.11
CA THR A 636 9.38 -12.86 13.44
C THR A 636 9.08 -11.45 13.93
N THR A 637 8.09 -11.31 14.79
CA THR A 637 7.80 -10.05 15.48
C THR A 637 8.34 -10.12 16.89
N GLN A 638 8.94 -9.03 17.35
CA GLN A 638 9.37 -8.87 18.74
C GLN A 638 9.12 -7.44 19.21
N SER A 639 9.15 -7.21 20.53
CA SER A 639 9.09 -5.88 21.10
C SER A 639 10.49 -5.26 21.08
N ALA A 640 10.59 -4.02 20.60
CA ALA A 640 11.78 -3.18 20.70
C ALA A 640 11.71 -2.21 21.89
N GLY A 641 10.73 -2.37 22.79
CA GLY A 641 10.56 -1.57 23.99
C GLY A 641 9.84 -0.26 23.75
N SER A 642 10.43 0.86 24.18
CA SER A 642 9.85 2.21 24.07
C SER A 642 10.25 2.89 22.75
N ALA A 643 9.37 3.78 22.25
CA ALA A 643 9.69 4.64 21.11
C ALA A 643 9.01 6.01 21.29
N LYS A 644 9.53 7.02 20.62
CA LYS A 644 9.02 8.40 20.65
C LYS A 644 8.94 8.97 19.25
N ASN A 645 8.04 9.95 19.07
CA ASN A 645 7.86 10.60 17.79
C ASN A 645 7.38 12.04 18.02
N LEU A 646 8.14 13.02 17.59
CA LEU A 646 7.80 14.44 17.62
C LEU A 646 7.79 14.98 16.20
N GLY A 647 6.81 15.80 15.86
CA GLY A 647 6.82 16.39 14.53
C GLY A 647 5.94 17.62 14.37
N VAL A 648 6.18 18.29 13.25
CA VAL A 648 5.43 19.44 12.75
C VAL A 648 4.97 19.15 11.35
N GLU A 649 3.72 19.43 11.05
CA GLU A 649 3.14 19.29 9.72
C GLU A 649 2.46 20.58 9.32
N LEU A 650 2.70 21.01 8.06
CA LEU A 650 2.13 22.21 7.47
C LEU A 650 1.50 21.89 6.13
N GLU A 651 0.36 22.51 5.85
CA GLU A 651 -0.32 22.44 4.56
C GLU A 651 -0.87 23.83 4.23
N ALA A 652 -0.64 24.31 3.00
CA ALA A 652 -1.04 25.63 2.58
C ALA A 652 -1.49 25.64 1.11
N ASN A 653 -2.54 26.37 0.82
CA ASN A 653 -3.00 26.71 -0.51
C ASN A 653 -3.24 28.22 -0.59
N LEU A 654 -2.79 28.85 -1.65
CA LEU A 654 -2.93 30.28 -1.88
C LEU A 654 -3.44 30.55 -3.30
N LYS A 655 -4.63 31.12 -3.41
CA LYS A 655 -5.24 31.52 -4.68
C LYS A 655 -4.79 32.94 -5.01
N LEU A 656 -3.75 33.07 -5.83
CA LEU A 656 -3.19 34.37 -6.23
C LEU A 656 -4.07 35.14 -7.20
N ALA A 657 -4.76 34.41 -8.07
CA ALA A 657 -5.73 34.91 -9.03
C ALA A 657 -6.76 33.84 -9.36
N SER A 658 -7.86 34.19 -10.07
CA SER A 658 -8.87 33.22 -10.52
C SER A 658 -8.28 32.09 -11.38
N TYR A 659 -7.15 32.34 -12.04
CA TYR A 659 -6.45 31.42 -12.92
C TYR A 659 -5.15 30.86 -12.34
N LEU A 660 -4.73 31.27 -11.12
CA LEU A 660 -3.44 30.92 -10.54
C LEU A 660 -3.55 30.61 -9.05
N SER A 661 -3.19 29.40 -8.69
CA SER A 661 -3.06 28.96 -7.30
C SER A 661 -1.69 28.35 -7.04
N VAL A 662 -1.18 28.47 -5.83
CA VAL A 662 0.06 27.84 -5.33
C VAL A 662 -0.30 26.96 -4.15
N PHE A 663 0.33 25.82 -4.06
CA PHE A 663 0.17 24.92 -2.91
C PHE A 663 1.53 24.46 -2.38
N GLY A 664 1.55 24.10 -1.10
CA GLY A 664 2.72 23.54 -0.47
C GLY A 664 2.37 22.70 0.74
N THR A 665 3.19 21.68 0.99
CA THR A 665 3.14 20.85 2.18
C THR A 665 4.53 20.68 2.75
N PHE A 666 4.63 20.53 4.06
CA PHE A 666 5.88 20.32 4.76
C PHE A 666 5.63 19.42 5.97
N ALA A 667 6.55 18.49 6.23
CA ALA A 667 6.59 17.76 7.48
C ALA A 667 8.04 17.63 7.95
N TYR A 668 8.24 17.86 9.22
CA TYR A 668 9.44 17.49 9.97
C TYR A 668 9.07 16.50 11.06
N ILE A 669 9.72 15.34 11.08
CA ILE A 669 9.39 14.23 11.97
C ILE A 669 10.68 13.67 12.55
N ASP A 670 10.84 13.81 13.86
CA ASP A 670 11.92 13.22 14.63
C ASP A 670 11.37 12.06 15.45
N GLY A 671 11.59 10.84 14.95
CA GLY A 671 11.02 9.62 15.52
C GLY A 671 12.00 8.45 15.53
N GLY A 672 11.96 7.67 16.60
CA GLY A 672 12.83 6.52 16.76
C GLY A 672 12.56 5.71 18.04
N ILE A 673 13.30 4.63 18.16
CA ILE A 673 13.35 3.77 19.34
C ILE A 673 14.12 4.53 20.44
N GLY A 674 13.62 4.49 21.66
CA GLY A 674 14.28 5.15 22.80
C GLY A 674 15.71 4.63 23.06
N ASP A 675 16.53 5.44 23.69
CA ASP A 675 17.94 5.14 23.98
C ASP A 675 18.14 4.20 25.17
N GLU A 676 17.06 3.77 25.80
CA GLU A 676 17.09 2.95 27.01
C GLU A 676 17.75 1.58 26.71
N ALA A 677 18.66 1.13 27.57
CA ALA A 677 19.37 -0.15 27.40
C ALA A 677 18.42 -1.35 27.27
N ALA A 678 17.21 -1.26 27.83
CA ALA A 678 16.17 -2.28 27.71
C ALA A 678 15.70 -2.49 26.26
N ASN A 679 15.91 -1.52 25.35
CA ASN A 679 15.57 -1.62 23.94
C ASN A 679 16.60 -2.42 23.12
N GLY A 680 17.69 -2.87 23.76
CA GLY A 680 18.70 -3.77 23.20
C GLY A 680 19.35 -3.19 21.94
N VAL A 681 19.46 -4.01 20.90
CA VAL A 681 20.10 -3.63 19.63
C VAL A 681 19.34 -2.55 18.84
N PHE A 682 18.09 -2.26 19.24
CA PHE A 682 17.26 -1.26 18.60
C PHE A 682 17.38 0.12 19.23
N ALA A 683 18.03 0.24 20.43
CA ALA A 683 18.16 1.52 21.13
C ALA A 683 18.77 2.61 20.22
N GLY A 684 18.20 3.80 20.25
CA GLY A 684 18.65 4.96 19.48
C GLY A 684 18.46 4.90 17.96
N ASN A 685 17.83 3.84 17.43
CA ASN A 685 17.58 3.73 15.99
C ASN A 685 16.36 4.56 15.58
N ARG A 686 16.50 5.23 14.45
CA ARG A 686 15.40 5.96 13.80
C ARG A 686 14.39 5.00 13.21
N PHE A 687 13.15 5.41 13.08
CA PHE A 687 12.14 4.62 12.37
C PHE A 687 12.56 4.38 10.92
N ARG A 688 12.37 3.16 10.46
CA ARG A 688 12.61 2.81 9.05
C ARG A 688 11.55 3.43 8.15
N LEU A 689 11.86 3.65 6.87
CA LEU A 689 11.00 4.25 5.85
C LEU A 689 10.59 5.70 6.16
N GLN A 690 11.14 6.32 7.19
CA GLN A 690 10.83 7.69 7.61
C GLN A 690 11.96 8.66 7.23
N PRO A 691 11.71 9.60 6.30
CA PRO A 691 12.56 10.78 6.15
C PRO A 691 12.29 11.78 7.28
N ASP A 692 13.33 12.50 7.75
CA ASP A 692 13.13 13.57 8.75
C ASP A 692 12.30 14.69 8.19
N THR A 693 12.56 15.04 6.94
CA THR A 693 11.88 16.16 6.28
C THR A 693 11.30 15.71 4.95
N THR A 694 10.05 16.04 4.75
CA THR A 694 9.39 15.99 3.44
C THR A 694 8.80 17.35 3.11
N ALA A 695 8.89 17.75 1.85
CA ALA A 695 8.25 18.96 1.36
C ALA A 695 7.73 18.72 -0.06
N SER A 696 6.55 19.22 -0.35
CA SER A 696 6.04 19.28 -1.71
C SER A 696 5.45 20.65 -2.00
N GLY A 697 5.46 21.03 -3.26
CA GLY A 697 4.85 22.29 -3.67
C GLY A 697 4.66 22.35 -5.17
N GLY A 698 3.76 23.22 -5.59
CA GLY A 698 3.49 23.38 -6.99
C GLY A 698 2.58 24.57 -7.29
N VAL A 699 2.36 24.76 -8.56
CA VAL A 699 1.51 25.82 -9.11
C VAL A 699 0.39 25.16 -9.90
N ILE A 700 -0.82 25.70 -9.81
CA ILE A 700 -1.94 25.33 -10.66
C ILE A 700 -2.30 26.57 -11.48
N LEU A 701 -2.04 26.50 -12.75
CA LEU A 701 -2.40 27.52 -13.74
C LEU A 701 -3.59 27.00 -14.56
N ARG A 702 -4.64 27.83 -14.71
CA ARG A 702 -5.81 27.57 -15.57
C ARG A 702 -6.18 28.88 -16.29
N LEU A 703 -5.41 29.21 -17.34
CA LEU A 703 -5.50 30.48 -18.04
C LEU A 703 -6.48 30.38 -19.24
N PRO A 704 -7.59 31.16 -19.26
CA PRO A 704 -8.43 31.26 -20.44
C PRO A 704 -7.65 31.86 -21.63
N VAL A 705 -7.66 31.17 -22.77
CA VAL A 705 -6.98 31.56 -24.00
C VAL A 705 -7.89 31.32 -25.20
N GLY A 706 -8.54 32.40 -25.71
CA GLY A 706 -9.50 32.27 -26.80
C GLY A 706 -10.68 31.41 -26.44
N GLY A 707 -11.12 30.43 -26.97
CA GLY A 707 -12.19 29.54 -26.59
C GLY A 707 -11.75 28.29 -25.77
N ALA A 708 -10.50 28.30 -25.31
CA ALA A 708 -9.89 27.19 -24.56
C ALA A 708 -9.35 27.65 -23.21
N THR A 709 -9.02 26.70 -22.34
CA THR A 709 -8.30 26.93 -21.11
C THR A 709 -6.94 26.22 -21.16
N LEU A 710 -5.86 26.97 -21.11
CA LEU A 710 -4.52 26.43 -20.88
C LEU A 710 -4.40 26.02 -19.42
N TYR A 711 -4.06 24.77 -19.14
CA TYR A 711 -3.70 24.33 -17.79
C TYR A 711 -2.23 23.94 -17.71
N ALA A 712 -1.59 24.23 -16.59
CA ALA A 712 -0.25 23.74 -16.28
C ALA A 712 -0.09 23.54 -14.78
N THR A 713 0.54 22.42 -14.39
CA THR A 713 0.78 22.08 -12.99
C THR A 713 2.22 21.56 -12.81
N PRO A 714 3.23 22.46 -12.76
CA PRO A 714 4.55 22.06 -12.29
C PRO A 714 4.53 21.81 -10.79
N SER A 715 5.25 20.77 -10.34
CA SER A 715 5.38 20.43 -8.93
C SER A 715 6.74 19.86 -8.60
N VAL A 716 7.13 20.00 -7.33
CA VAL A 716 8.39 19.52 -6.78
C VAL A 716 8.10 18.75 -5.51
N ASN A 717 8.73 17.58 -5.34
CA ASN A 717 8.65 16.76 -4.16
C ASN A 717 10.06 16.48 -3.64
N TYR A 718 10.32 16.80 -2.38
CA TYR A 718 11.59 16.61 -1.70
C TYR A 718 11.45 15.70 -0.48
N ARG A 719 12.44 14.85 -0.24
CA ARG A 719 12.60 14.14 1.03
C ARG A 719 14.08 13.96 1.39
N THR A 720 14.34 13.86 2.69
CA THR A 720 15.67 13.56 3.24
C THR A 720 15.99 12.06 3.17
N LYS A 721 17.13 11.65 3.70
CA LYS A 721 17.62 10.27 3.77
C LYS A 721 16.62 9.35 4.49
N VAL A 722 16.54 8.09 4.04
CA VAL A 722 15.71 7.03 4.62
C VAL A 722 16.54 5.77 4.85
N PHE A 723 16.34 5.13 6.00
CA PHE A 723 16.79 3.75 6.28
C PHE A 723 15.64 2.78 5.98
N PHE A 724 15.96 1.63 5.40
CA PHE A 724 14.96 0.65 5.02
C PHE A 724 14.78 -0.48 6.05
N GLU A 725 15.69 -0.62 7.02
CA GLU A 725 15.64 -1.68 8.03
C GLU A 725 15.95 -1.17 9.45
N LEU A 726 15.69 -2.03 10.43
CA LEU A 726 16.08 -1.88 11.83
C LEU A 726 16.88 -3.12 12.27
N PRO A 727 18.02 -2.95 12.95
CA PRO A 727 18.71 -1.67 13.22
C PRO A 727 19.12 -0.92 11.95
N ASN A 728 19.28 0.41 12.05
CA ASN A 728 19.61 1.26 10.91
C ASN A 728 21.01 0.91 10.33
N ASN A 729 21.05 0.47 9.09
CA ASN A 729 22.25 0.17 8.37
C ASN A 729 22.49 1.20 7.25
N PRO A 730 23.60 1.94 7.24
CA PRO A 730 23.90 2.90 6.19
C PRO A 730 23.92 2.31 4.78
N ALA A 731 24.30 1.03 4.62
CA ALA A 731 24.31 0.35 3.34
C ALA A 731 22.88 0.06 2.82
N ILE A 732 21.93 -0.07 3.74
CA ILE A 732 20.51 -0.34 3.46
C ILE A 732 19.70 0.96 3.63
N SER A 733 20.09 1.97 2.87
CA SER A 733 19.51 3.30 2.93
C SER A 733 19.50 3.97 1.56
N THR A 734 18.70 5.03 1.40
CA THR A 734 18.74 5.92 0.24
C THR A 734 19.00 7.36 0.69
N PRO A 735 19.87 8.12 0.01
CA PRO A 735 20.05 9.54 0.30
C PRO A 735 18.78 10.32 -0.04
N GLY A 736 18.70 11.55 0.46
CA GLY A 736 17.64 12.46 0.10
C GLY A 736 17.61 12.78 -1.39
N TYR A 737 16.42 13.08 -1.92
CA TYR A 737 16.26 13.42 -3.32
C TYR A 737 15.07 14.37 -3.57
N THR A 738 15.09 14.96 -4.76
CA THR A 738 14.03 15.83 -5.28
C THR A 738 13.52 15.27 -6.60
N LEU A 739 12.19 15.20 -6.75
CA LEU A 739 11.51 14.86 -7.99
C LEU A 739 10.78 16.09 -8.50
N VAL A 740 10.87 16.33 -9.80
CA VAL A 740 10.19 17.43 -10.50
C VAL A 740 9.20 16.81 -11.48
N ASN A 741 7.94 17.24 -11.42
CA ASN A 741 6.88 16.78 -12.29
C ASN A 741 6.22 17.97 -12.97
N VAL A 742 5.79 17.80 -14.22
CA VAL A 742 5.07 18.82 -14.98
C VAL A 742 3.94 18.15 -15.74
N ARG A 743 2.76 18.75 -15.67
CA ARG A 743 1.61 18.42 -16.50
C ARG A 743 1.07 19.69 -17.13
N ALA A 744 0.79 19.71 -18.44
CA ALA A 744 0.25 20.88 -19.13
C ALA A 744 -0.58 20.46 -20.33
N GLY A 745 -1.55 21.31 -20.71
CA GLY A 745 -2.40 21.05 -21.87
C GLY A 745 -3.47 22.10 -22.06
N LEU A 746 -4.43 21.77 -22.92
CA LEU A 746 -5.55 22.62 -23.29
C LEU A 746 -6.86 21.87 -23.03
N GLU A 747 -7.81 22.57 -22.46
CA GLU A 747 -9.21 22.16 -22.40
C GLU A 747 -10.04 23.06 -23.33
N PHE A 748 -10.94 22.49 -24.09
CA PHE A 748 -11.77 23.22 -25.05
C PHE A 748 -13.21 22.72 -25.05
N ALA A 749 -14.10 23.42 -25.76
CA ALA A 749 -15.55 23.18 -25.76
C ALA A 749 -16.12 23.18 -24.32
N GLN A 750 -15.78 24.21 -23.53
CA GLN A 750 -16.18 24.36 -22.11
C GLN A 750 -15.66 23.22 -21.22
N GLY A 751 -14.48 22.71 -21.53
CA GLY A 751 -13.85 21.62 -20.78
C GLY A 751 -14.37 20.22 -21.11
N ARG A 752 -15.18 20.07 -22.17
CA ARG A 752 -15.63 18.75 -22.64
C ARG A 752 -14.52 17.90 -23.20
N TYR A 753 -13.51 18.51 -23.79
CA TYR A 753 -12.34 17.82 -24.34
C TYR A 753 -11.07 18.38 -23.77
N SER A 754 -10.08 17.55 -23.59
CA SER A 754 -8.74 17.93 -23.17
C SER A 754 -7.68 17.22 -23.98
N VAL A 755 -6.58 17.90 -24.23
CA VAL A 755 -5.34 17.34 -24.77
C VAL A 755 -4.17 17.90 -23.97
N GLY A 756 -3.26 17.05 -23.54
CA GLY A 756 -2.12 17.47 -22.74
C GLY A 756 -0.95 16.52 -22.80
N GLY A 757 0.06 16.86 -22.05
CA GLY A 757 1.23 16.02 -21.84
C GLY A 757 1.71 16.11 -20.40
N PHE A 758 2.49 15.12 -20.01
CA PHE A 758 3.11 15.06 -18.71
C PHE A 758 4.58 14.62 -18.79
N VAL A 759 5.34 15.06 -17.81
CA VAL A 759 6.68 14.55 -17.51
C VAL A 759 6.75 14.32 -16.00
N ARG A 760 7.05 13.09 -15.58
CA ARG A 760 7.33 12.73 -14.19
C ARG A 760 8.81 12.47 -14.03
N ASN A 761 9.36 12.78 -12.85
CA ASN A 761 10.80 12.72 -12.62
C ASN A 761 11.57 13.37 -13.77
N ALA A 762 11.25 14.63 -14.11
CA ALA A 762 11.77 15.35 -15.28
C ALA A 762 13.31 15.41 -15.31
N THR A 763 13.95 15.46 -14.16
CA THR A 763 15.41 15.45 -13.99
C THR A 763 16.03 14.05 -14.12
N ASN A 764 15.24 13.01 -14.32
CA ASN A 764 15.65 11.60 -14.35
C ASN A 764 16.50 11.21 -13.12
N LYS A 765 16.08 11.68 -11.93
CA LYS A 765 16.76 11.36 -10.68
C LYS A 765 16.71 9.87 -10.41
N ARG A 766 17.86 9.25 -10.16
CA ARG A 766 17.96 7.87 -9.70
C ARG A 766 17.84 7.84 -8.18
N TYR A 767 17.01 6.96 -7.65
CA TYR A 767 16.75 6.77 -6.22
C TYR A 767 16.31 5.32 -5.95
N LEU A 768 16.34 4.91 -4.69
CA LEU A 768 15.81 3.62 -4.27
C LEU A 768 14.45 3.79 -3.60
N ILE A 769 13.54 2.86 -3.86
CA ILE A 769 12.25 2.77 -3.17
C ILE A 769 12.31 1.76 -2.03
N ASP A 770 13.21 0.76 -2.14
CA ASP A 770 13.44 -0.22 -1.08
C ASP A 770 14.84 -0.83 -1.16
N ALA A 771 15.31 -1.41 -0.03
CA ALA A 771 16.54 -2.17 0.07
C ALA A 771 16.51 -3.12 1.26
N GLY A 772 17.36 -4.16 1.23
CA GLY A 772 17.41 -5.24 2.22
C GLY A 772 16.58 -6.43 1.75
N ASN A 773 15.29 -6.37 1.96
CA ASN A 773 14.30 -7.34 1.49
C ASN A 773 14.57 -8.79 1.97
N THR A 774 13.95 -9.78 1.35
CA THR A 774 14.12 -11.20 1.69
C THR A 774 15.59 -11.63 1.59
N GLY A 775 16.29 -11.21 0.54
CA GLY A 775 17.73 -11.50 0.37
C GLY A 775 18.59 -10.97 1.52
N GLY A 776 18.24 -9.84 2.12
CA GLY A 776 18.88 -9.29 3.32
C GLY A 776 18.83 -10.25 4.51
N GLY A 777 17.71 -10.96 4.71
CA GLY A 777 17.55 -12.00 5.73
C GLY A 777 18.47 -13.21 5.52
N PHE A 778 19.02 -13.38 4.33
CA PHE A 778 20.03 -14.40 3.98
C PHE A 778 21.45 -13.81 3.83
N GLY A 779 21.65 -12.54 4.21
CA GLY A 779 22.95 -11.86 4.12
C GLY A 779 23.29 -11.33 2.72
N ILE A 780 22.36 -11.35 1.79
CA ILE A 780 22.50 -10.83 0.42
C ILE A 780 21.40 -9.78 0.18
N PRO A 781 21.55 -8.55 0.68
CA PRO A 781 20.55 -7.53 0.52
C PRO A 781 20.36 -7.14 -0.95
N THR A 782 19.11 -6.97 -1.35
CA THR A 782 18.70 -6.52 -2.66
C THR A 782 18.17 -5.09 -2.62
N TYR A 783 18.16 -4.44 -3.78
CA TYR A 783 17.85 -3.03 -3.96
C TYR A 783 16.83 -2.87 -5.07
N ILE A 784 15.80 -2.06 -4.84
CA ILE A 784 14.75 -1.77 -5.82
C ILE A 784 14.85 -0.31 -6.23
N ALA A 785 15.06 -0.07 -7.54
CA ALA A 785 15.12 1.26 -8.10
C ALA A 785 13.74 1.92 -8.18
N GLY A 786 13.71 3.22 -7.92
CA GLY A 786 12.55 4.05 -8.19
C GLY A 786 12.34 4.30 -9.69
N GLU A 787 11.18 4.84 -10.01
CA GLU A 787 10.77 5.11 -11.37
C GLU A 787 11.71 6.11 -12.08
N PRO A 788 12.14 5.82 -13.32
CA PRO A 788 12.89 6.76 -14.15
C PRO A 788 11.97 7.88 -14.64
N ARG A 789 12.47 8.74 -15.52
CA ARG A 789 11.64 9.75 -16.16
C ARG A 789 10.57 9.12 -17.04
N PHE A 790 9.30 9.38 -16.69
CA PHE A 790 8.15 9.07 -17.53
C PHE A 790 7.63 10.33 -18.22
N TYR A 791 7.19 10.17 -19.46
CA TYR A 791 6.55 11.23 -20.22
C TYR A 791 5.54 10.65 -21.20
N GLY A 792 4.56 11.46 -21.56
CA GLY A 792 3.52 11.01 -22.48
C GLY A 792 2.50 12.09 -22.77
N VAL A 793 1.45 11.69 -23.49
CA VAL A 793 0.31 12.51 -23.87
C VAL A 793 -0.95 12.00 -23.17
N GLU A 794 -1.89 12.92 -22.94
CA GLU A 794 -3.16 12.66 -22.30
C GLU A 794 -4.29 13.21 -23.15
N LEU A 795 -5.38 12.46 -23.27
CA LEU A 795 -6.61 12.84 -23.95
C LEU A 795 -7.77 12.62 -23.00
N GLY A 796 -8.73 13.54 -22.97
CA GLY A 796 -9.93 13.41 -22.16
C GLY A 796 -11.17 13.88 -22.91
N ALA A 797 -12.29 13.20 -22.63
CA ALA A 797 -13.61 13.63 -23.07
C ALA A 797 -14.62 13.39 -21.93
N LYS A 798 -15.55 14.38 -21.74
CA LYS A 798 -16.65 14.30 -20.77
C LYS A 798 -17.94 14.89 -21.33
N PHE A 799 -19.07 14.41 -20.90
CA PHE A 799 -20.39 14.84 -21.30
C PHE A 799 -21.40 14.78 -20.16
#